data_78728e7e26681ca7dd59d3a49ce92abe
#
_entry.id   78728e7e26681ca7dd59d3a49ce92abe
#
_cell.length_a   1.000
_cell.length_b   1.000
_cell.length_c   1.000
_cell.angle_alpha   90.00
_cell.angle_beta   90.00
_cell.angle_gamma   90.00
#
_symmetry.space_group_name_H-M   'P 1'
#
loop_
_entity.id
_entity.type
_entity.pdbx_description
1 polymer ?
#
loop_
_entity_poly.entity_id
_entity_poly.type
_entity_poly.pdbx_seq_one_letter_code
_entity_poly.pdbx_strand_id
1 'polypeptide(L)'
;MRPRAEPGAPRSPDPATMYAIPFLDIPPLRSAAGRVRLPGSKSISNRVLLLAGLAAGTTAVHDLLDSDDTRVMLAALEALGCGLRRDGAVLHVTGIGGRLGSKQARLFLGNAGTAMRPLAAALAVLATLQAGEFDLTGVPRMHERPIGDLVDALRQLGCPVQYLGHAGYPPLRVGDGRAGALRTHEPVRVRGDVSSQFLTALLLALPLATAERAVTIAVDGELISKPYIDITLNLLARFGIEVQRDPANPYAAFTLPQGSQYRSPGAIHVEADASSASYFVALGALAGIEAPVRIEGVGLDSIQGDIRFVEAARAMGAQVDGGAGWLEVRRGAWPLKAITLDCNHIPDAAMTLAVMALYADGTTRLTNIASWRVKETDRIAAMAAELRKMGGSVVEGPDFIEVTPPATPAHWLAGTIRTYDDHRMAMCLSLAAFNALAGARPPRPVRILDPQCVAKTFPDYFETLFSLARADAADIPVIAIDGPTASGKGTLASEVAHRLGYGLLDSGALYRATALAVQQAGVDPSDAAAVAELAGRLDLRFEADRAVLAGDDVTEALRLEETGVLASRVSVHPAVRQALHGLQLAFRRLPGLVADGRDMGTVVFPGAPLKVFLTAGVEQRAARRHNQLISRGIPANIDSLLADLRARDERDTNRAVAPLKPAQDAVLLDNSGMTIDEGVDAVLEAWAKRRI
;
A
#
# COMPACT_ATOMS: atom_id res chain seq x y z
N MET A 1 16.10 -18.16 24.59
CA MET A 1 16.41 -18.45 23.17
C MET A 1 15.58 -17.49 22.33
N ARG A 2 16.21 -16.53 21.67
CA ARG A 2 15.51 -15.65 20.71
C ARG A 2 15.23 -16.47 19.44
N PRO A 3 14.05 -16.33 18.79
CA PRO A 3 13.78 -17.02 17.53
C PRO A 3 14.78 -16.56 16.48
N ARG A 4 15.38 -17.52 15.75
CA ARG A 4 16.25 -17.24 14.60
C ARG A 4 15.47 -16.46 13.56
N ALA A 5 16.00 -15.32 13.13
CA ALA A 5 15.49 -14.60 11.98
C ALA A 5 15.59 -15.50 10.74
N GLU A 6 14.52 -15.52 9.94
CA GLU A 6 14.52 -16.25 8.66
C GLU A 6 15.56 -15.66 7.71
N PRO A 7 16.21 -16.47 6.86
CA PRO A 7 17.27 -16.00 5.98
C PRO A 7 16.72 -15.04 4.90
N GLY A 8 17.29 -13.84 4.88
CA GLY A 8 17.35 -12.92 3.75
C GLY A 8 16.05 -12.64 3.00
N ALA A 9 15.07 -12.00 3.66
CA ALA A 9 14.06 -11.29 2.89
C ALA A 9 14.75 -10.20 2.04
N PRO A 10 14.48 -10.08 0.73
CA PRO A 10 14.93 -8.93 -0.04
C PRO A 10 14.42 -7.66 0.66
N ARG A 11 15.20 -6.58 0.63
CA ARG A 11 14.72 -5.27 1.08
C ARG A 11 13.35 -5.05 0.48
N SER A 12 12.36 -4.75 1.30
CA SER A 12 11.19 -4.03 0.80
C SER A 12 11.70 -2.76 0.14
N PRO A 13 11.35 -2.48 -1.12
CA PRO A 13 11.73 -1.22 -1.75
C PRO A 13 11.28 -0.06 -0.86
N ASP A 14 11.99 1.06 -0.92
CA ASP A 14 11.58 2.28 -0.22
C ASP A 14 10.11 2.56 -0.59
N PRO A 15 9.19 2.63 0.38
CA PRO A 15 7.77 2.84 0.10
C PRO A 15 7.49 4.02 -0.84
N ALA A 16 8.33 5.07 -0.78
CA ALA A 16 8.22 6.22 -1.67
C ALA A 16 8.49 5.90 -3.15
N THR A 17 9.27 4.85 -3.46
CA THR A 17 9.65 4.49 -4.83
C THR A 17 8.80 3.35 -5.41
N MET A 18 8.34 2.41 -4.61
CA MET A 18 7.47 1.32 -5.04
C MET A 18 6.12 1.84 -5.56
N TYR A 19 5.64 2.96 -5.02
CA TYR A 19 4.38 3.57 -5.43
C TYR A 19 4.46 4.45 -6.69
N ALA A 20 5.65 4.72 -7.20
CA ALA A 20 5.85 5.48 -8.44
C ALA A 20 5.65 4.63 -9.72
N ILE A 21 5.37 3.32 -9.58
CA ILE A 21 5.12 2.44 -10.73
C ILE A 21 3.72 2.64 -11.31
N PRO A 22 3.57 2.58 -12.65
CA PRO A 22 2.26 2.77 -13.28
C PRO A 22 1.29 1.60 -13.07
N PHE A 23 1.79 0.42 -12.76
CA PHE A 23 1.00 -0.78 -12.51
C PHE A 23 1.77 -1.83 -11.70
N LEU A 24 1.04 -2.67 -10.98
CA LEU A 24 1.55 -3.82 -10.26
C LEU A 24 0.86 -5.10 -10.75
N ASP A 25 1.64 -6.09 -11.16
CA ASP A 25 1.15 -7.40 -11.56
C ASP A 25 1.18 -8.36 -10.37
N ILE A 26 0.01 -8.87 -10.00
CA ILE A 26 -0.16 -9.88 -8.96
C ILE A 26 -0.37 -11.23 -9.65
N PRO A 27 0.56 -12.18 -9.51
CA PRO A 27 0.41 -13.51 -10.09
C PRO A 27 -0.73 -14.28 -9.41
N PRO A 28 -1.21 -15.40 -9.99
CA PRO A 28 -2.18 -16.25 -9.34
C PRO A 28 -1.68 -16.74 -7.99
N LEU A 29 -2.47 -16.46 -6.93
CA LEU A 29 -2.16 -16.79 -5.54
C LEU A 29 -2.89 -18.07 -5.12
N ARG A 30 -2.29 -18.85 -4.19
CA ARG A 30 -2.76 -20.20 -3.80
C ARG A 30 -3.14 -20.33 -2.34
N SER A 31 -2.41 -19.71 -1.45
CA SER A 31 -2.67 -19.76 -0.01
C SER A 31 -2.15 -18.49 0.67
N ALA A 32 -2.56 -18.31 1.93
CA ALA A 32 -2.03 -17.26 2.77
C ALA A 32 -1.93 -17.74 4.21
N ALA A 33 -0.88 -17.32 4.92
CA ALA A 33 -0.69 -17.60 6.33
C ALA A 33 0.30 -16.61 6.94
N GLY A 34 0.23 -16.44 8.28
CA GLY A 34 1.18 -15.63 9.01
C GLY A 34 0.51 -14.54 9.83
N ARG A 35 1.31 -13.56 10.25
CA ARG A 35 0.87 -12.45 11.11
C ARG A 35 1.00 -11.13 10.38
N VAL A 36 0.02 -10.26 10.56
CA VAL A 36 0.04 -8.88 10.07
C VAL A 36 -0.29 -7.93 11.21
N ARG A 37 0.49 -6.87 11.34
CA ARG A 37 0.14 -5.72 12.16
C ARG A 37 -0.35 -4.62 11.23
N LEU A 38 -1.58 -4.18 11.45
CA LEU A 38 -2.20 -3.18 10.61
C LEU A 38 -1.77 -1.75 11.01
N PRO A 39 -1.78 -0.80 10.06
CA PRO A 39 -1.58 0.61 10.37
C PRO A 39 -2.73 1.16 11.21
N GLY A 40 -2.48 2.27 11.90
CA GLY A 40 -3.49 2.97 12.67
C GLY A 40 -4.69 3.41 11.81
N SER A 41 -5.88 3.46 12.41
CA SER A 41 -7.10 3.89 11.73
C SER A 41 -7.01 5.33 11.26
N LYS A 42 -7.21 5.56 9.95
CA LYS A 42 -7.30 6.91 9.38
C LYS A 42 -8.39 7.74 10.04
N SER A 43 -9.55 7.12 10.26
CA SER A 43 -10.71 7.80 10.85
C SER A 43 -10.48 8.24 12.29
N ILE A 44 -9.75 7.45 13.07
CA ILE A 44 -9.36 7.78 14.44
C ILE A 44 -8.21 8.79 14.41
N SER A 45 -7.17 8.57 13.59
CA SER A 45 -5.99 9.43 13.50
C SER A 45 -6.36 10.91 13.26
N ASN A 46 -7.14 11.20 12.23
CA ASN A 46 -7.51 12.59 11.91
C ASN A 46 -8.39 13.24 12.97
N ARG A 47 -9.28 12.47 13.63
CA ARG A 47 -10.05 12.98 14.77
C ARG A 47 -9.17 13.28 15.97
N VAL A 48 -8.28 12.35 16.33
CA VAL A 48 -7.33 12.53 17.44
C VAL A 48 -6.42 13.72 17.20
N LEU A 49 -5.89 13.89 15.99
CA LEU A 49 -5.05 15.02 15.62
C LEU A 49 -5.79 16.35 15.79
N LEU A 50 -7.03 16.46 15.31
CA LEU A 50 -7.82 17.67 15.46
C LEU A 50 -8.15 17.94 16.94
N LEU A 51 -8.59 16.92 17.68
CA LEU A 51 -8.90 17.07 19.11
C LEU A 51 -7.68 17.47 19.92
N ALA A 52 -6.53 16.84 19.67
CA ALA A 52 -5.26 17.21 20.32
C ALA A 52 -4.80 18.61 19.93
N GLY A 53 -5.00 19.00 18.66
CA GLY A 53 -4.70 20.36 18.18
C GLY A 53 -5.58 21.43 18.81
N LEU A 54 -6.85 21.13 19.10
CA LEU A 54 -7.79 22.07 19.76
C LEU A 54 -7.65 22.07 21.28
N ALA A 55 -7.13 21.00 21.89
CA ALA A 55 -7.02 20.86 23.34
C ALA A 55 -5.96 21.79 23.94
N ALA A 56 -6.11 22.08 25.24
CA ALA A 56 -5.06 22.69 26.04
C ALA A 56 -4.06 21.61 26.48
N GLY A 57 -2.76 21.94 26.41
CA GLY A 57 -1.67 21.05 26.82
C GLY A 57 -1.15 20.17 25.68
N THR A 58 -0.35 19.15 26.03
CA THR A 58 0.30 18.25 25.08
C THR A 58 -0.32 16.86 25.17
N THR A 59 -0.61 16.26 24.00
CA THR A 59 -1.11 14.89 23.88
C THR A 59 -0.06 14.03 23.17
N ALA A 60 0.37 12.94 23.81
CA ALA A 60 1.20 11.91 23.18
C ALA A 60 0.32 10.95 22.38
N VAL A 61 0.46 10.95 21.06
CA VAL A 61 -0.31 10.12 20.14
C VAL A 61 0.56 8.95 19.71
N HIS A 62 0.14 7.74 20.09
CA HIS A 62 0.77 6.46 19.75
C HIS A 62 0.06 5.81 18.56
N ASP A 63 0.80 5.04 17.77
CA ASP A 63 0.30 4.25 16.65
C ASP A 63 -0.44 5.10 15.58
N LEU A 64 -0.07 6.38 15.46
CA LEU A 64 -0.65 7.30 14.47
C LEU A 64 -0.37 6.77 13.05
N LEU A 65 -1.41 6.73 12.22
CA LEU A 65 -1.25 6.43 10.81
C LEU A 65 -0.34 7.48 10.14
N ASP A 66 0.69 7.02 9.42
CA ASP A 66 1.46 7.87 8.50
C ASP A 66 0.91 7.68 7.08
N SER A 67 0.16 8.65 6.60
CA SER A 67 -0.53 8.63 5.31
C SER A 67 -0.70 10.05 4.77
N ASP A 68 -1.11 10.17 3.50
CA ASP A 68 -1.39 11.46 2.89
C ASP A 68 -2.45 12.25 3.66
N ASP A 69 -3.52 11.57 4.11
CA ASP A 69 -4.61 12.24 4.86
C ASP A 69 -4.14 12.80 6.22
N THR A 70 -3.22 12.10 6.92
CA THR A 70 -2.69 12.58 8.20
C THR A 70 -1.59 13.64 8.01
N ARG A 71 -0.79 13.55 6.94
CA ARG A 71 0.24 14.56 6.63
C ARG A 71 -0.37 15.93 6.35
N VAL A 72 -1.47 15.99 5.57
CA VAL A 72 -2.16 17.28 5.32
C VAL A 72 -2.83 17.83 6.57
N MET A 73 -3.34 16.97 7.48
CA MET A 73 -3.87 17.41 8.77
C MET A 73 -2.76 18.00 9.65
N LEU A 74 -1.61 17.33 9.75
CA LEU A 74 -0.45 17.82 10.53
C LEU A 74 0.04 19.17 10.02
N ALA A 75 0.19 19.31 8.70
CA ALA A 75 0.58 20.59 8.09
C ALA A 75 -0.43 21.71 8.41
N ALA A 76 -1.73 21.40 8.39
CA ALA A 76 -2.77 22.35 8.76
C ALA A 76 -2.68 22.75 10.24
N LEU A 77 -2.49 21.80 11.14
CA LEU A 77 -2.35 22.08 12.59
C LEU A 77 -1.11 22.93 12.89
N GLU A 78 0.01 22.67 12.23
CA GLU A 78 1.23 23.46 12.34
C GLU A 78 1.01 24.91 11.86
N ALA A 79 0.33 25.10 10.71
CA ALA A 79 -0.03 26.40 10.18
C ALA A 79 -0.99 27.18 11.11
N LEU A 80 -1.76 26.49 11.94
CA LEU A 80 -2.67 27.08 12.94
C LEU A 80 -1.97 27.38 14.28
N GLY A 81 -0.69 27.00 14.43
CA GLY A 81 0.12 27.29 15.61
C GLY A 81 0.21 26.16 16.63
N CYS A 82 -0.19 24.93 16.28
CA CYS A 82 0.06 23.76 17.11
C CYS A 82 1.55 23.41 17.15
N GLY A 83 2.06 22.99 18.30
CA GLY A 83 3.40 22.43 18.43
C GLY A 83 3.40 20.93 18.07
N LEU A 84 4.26 20.53 17.14
CA LEU A 84 4.41 19.13 16.74
C LEU A 84 5.84 18.66 17.00
N ARG A 85 6.01 17.57 17.76
CA ARG A 85 7.32 16.96 18.04
C ARG A 85 7.21 15.44 17.95
N ARG A 86 8.02 14.83 17.10
CA ARG A 86 8.15 13.36 17.04
C ARG A 86 9.25 12.86 17.98
N ASP A 87 8.96 11.76 18.66
CA ASP A 87 9.89 11.03 19.51
C ASP A 87 9.77 9.53 19.19
N GLY A 88 10.62 9.05 18.27
CA GLY A 88 10.47 7.74 17.68
C GLY A 88 9.12 7.57 16.95
N ALA A 89 8.34 6.60 17.39
CA ALA A 89 7.01 6.33 16.85
C ALA A 89 5.89 7.19 17.47
N VAL A 90 6.19 7.99 18.51
CA VAL A 90 5.21 8.79 19.23
C VAL A 90 5.20 10.22 18.71
N LEU A 91 4.01 10.74 18.41
CA LEU A 91 3.81 12.15 18.06
C LEU A 91 3.27 12.91 19.27
N HIS A 92 3.99 13.93 19.70
CA HIS A 92 3.52 14.87 20.70
C HIS A 92 2.87 16.08 20.02
N VAL A 93 1.59 16.31 20.28
CA VAL A 93 0.81 17.44 19.77
C VAL A 93 0.53 18.39 20.92
N THR A 94 1.09 19.59 20.86
CA THR A 94 0.75 20.68 21.79
C THR A 94 -0.31 21.54 21.13
N GLY A 95 -1.54 21.47 21.65
CA GLY A 95 -2.70 22.13 21.08
C GLY A 95 -2.79 23.62 21.40
N ILE A 96 -3.64 24.31 20.65
CA ILE A 96 -3.86 25.77 20.78
C ILE A 96 -4.79 26.17 21.92
N GLY A 97 -5.41 25.22 22.64
CA GLY A 97 -6.34 25.51 23.76
C GLY A 97 -7.55 26.35 23.33
N GLY A 98 -8.05 26.16 22.12
CA GLY A 98 -9.17 26.91 21.55
C GLY A 98 -8.82 28.35 21.14
N ARG A 99 -7.55 28.74 21.10
CA ARG A 99 -7.09 30.09 20.71
C ARG A 99 -6.26 30.00 19.43
N LEU A 100 -6.67 30.71 18.37
CA LEU A 100 -5.94 30.73 17.11
C LEU A 100 -4.53 31.32 17.29
N GLY A 101 -3.50 30.55 16.95
CA GLY A 101 -2.12 31.02 16.87
C GLY A 101 -1.87 31.88 15.63
N SER A 102 -2.54 31.53 14.51
CA SER A 102 -2.60 32.32 13.29
C SER A 102 -4.05 32.67 12.97
N LYS A 103 -4.30 33.91 12.57
CA LYS A 103 -5.65 34.39 12.18
C LYS A 103 -5.90 34.26 10.67
N GLN A 104 -4.89 33.94 9.89
CA GLN A 104 -4.99 33.76 8.45
C GLN A 104 -4.09 32.62 7.99
N ALA A 105 -4.62 31.71 7.16
CA ALA A 105 -3.84 30.69 6.50
C ALA A 105 -4.53 30.18 5.22
N ARG A 106 -3.72 29.64 4.30
CA ARG A 106 -4.19 28.85 3.17
C ARG A 106 -3.84 27.38 3.43
N LEU A 107 -4.86 26.54 3.50
CA LEU A 107 -4.71 25.14 3.88
C LEU A 107 -5.00 24.24 2.69
N PHE A 108 -3.99 23.50 2.23
CA PHE A 108 -4.14 22.47 1.23
C PHE A 108 -4.38 21.12 1.91
N LEU A 109 -5.55 20.52 1.66
CA LEU A 109 -6.02 19.32 2.38
C LEU A 109 -6.11 18.08 1.46
N GLY A 110 -5.48 18.11 0.29
CA GLY A 110 -5.41 16.98 -0.64
C GLY A 110 -6.79 16.43 -1.01
N ASN A 111 -6.95 15.10 -0.94
CA ASN A 111 -8.24 14.40 -1.04
C ASN A 111 -8.77 13.93 0.32
N ALA A 112 -8.31 14.54 1.42
CA ALA A 112 -8.62 14.13 2.81
C ALA A 112 -9.94 14.68 3.30
N GLY A 113 -11.06 14.01 3.02
CA GLY A 113 -12.38 14.42 3.51
C GLY A 113 -12.51 14.43 5.04
N THR A 114 -11.74 13.59 5.72
CA THR A 114 -11.65 13.53 7.20
C THR A 114 -10.87 14.68 7.81
N ALA A 115 -10.13 15.44 7.01
CA ALA A 115 -9.48 16.69 7.40
C ALA A 115 -10.31 17.92 6.97
N MET A 116 -10.73 17.97 5.70
CA MET A 116 -11.43 19.11 5.10
C MET A 116 -12.67 19.53 5.90
N ARG A 117 -13.57 18.59 6.18
CA ARG A 117 -14.86 18.90 6.82
C ARG A 117 -14.72 19.29 8.28
N PRO A 118 -13.98 18.54 9.14
CA PRO A 118 -13.80 18.93 10.54
C PRO A 118 -13.02 20.24 10.70
N LEU A 119 -11.96 20.48 9.90
CA LEU A 119 -11.23 21.74 9.92
C LEU A 119 -12.09 22.91 9.47
N ALA A 120 -12.90 22.74 8.38
CA ALA A 120 -13.81 23.79 7.95
C ALA A 120 -14.79 24.20 9.05
N ALA A 121 -15.34 23.23 9.80
CA ALA A 121 -16.25 23.50 10.89
C ALA A 121 -15.53 24.17 12.08
N ALA A 122 -14.40 23.62 12.55
CA ALA A 122 -13.66 24.17 13.68
C ALA A 122 -13.15 25.59 13.38
N LEU A 123 -12.61 25.81 12.18
CA LEU A 123 -12.11 27.12 11.76
C LEU A 123 -13.24 28.13 11.54
N ALA A 124 -14.41 27.71 11.02
CA ALA A 124 -15.55 28.62 10.89
C ALA A 124 -16.02 29.15 12.25
N VAL A 125 -16.09 28.28 13.27
CA VAL A 125 -16.41 28.67 14.64
C VAL A 125 -15.32 29.57 15.24
N LEU A 126 -14.05 29.17 15.19
CA LEU A 126 -12.94 29.95 15.74
C LEU A 126 -12.74 31.28 15.03
N ALA A 127 -12.83 31.31 13.69
CA ALA A 127 -12.71 32.54 12.91
C ALA A 127 -13.80 33.55 13.27
N THR A 128 -15.04 33.08 13.44
CA THR A 128 -16.16 33.95 13.86
C THR A 128 -15.92 34.53 15.24
N LEU A 129 -15.45 33.73 16.20
CA LEU A 129 -15.22 34.18 17.56
C LEU A 129 -13.96 35.08 17.72
N GLN A 130 -12.94 34.90 16.85
CA GLN A 130 -11.60 35.47 17.07
C GLN A 130 -11.08 36.32 15.87
N ALA A 131 -11.93 36.71 14.94
CA ALA A 131 -11.58 37.53 13.79
C ALA A 131 -10.53 36.85 12.87
N GLY A 132 -10.78 35.61 12.46
CA GLY A 132 -9.92 34.85 11.53
C GLY A 132 -10.47 34.82 10.08
N GLU A 133 -9.62 34.46 9.13
CA GLU A 133 -9.97 34.20 7.73
C GLU A 133 -9.07 33.08 7.18
N PHE A 134 -9.68 31.99 6.65
CA PHE A 134 -8.95 30.81 6.19
C PHE A 134 -9.45 30.33 4.85
N ASP A 135 -8.53 30.09 3.90
CA ASP A 135 -8.82 29.44 2.61
C ASP A 135 -8.52 27.94 2.71
N LEU A 136 -9.50 27.09 2.43
CA LEU A 136 -9.38 25.64 2.42
C LEU A 136 -9.54 25.12 1.00
N THR A 137 -8.56 24.35 0.51
CA THR A 137 -8.56 23.78 -0.83
C THR A 137 -8.00 22.34 -0.83
N GLY A 138 -8.08 21.67 -1.97
CA GLY A 138 -7.53 20.32 -2.16
C GLY A 138 -7.25 20.03 -3.63
N VAL A 139 -7.09 18.76 -3.96
CA VAL A 139 -6.95 18.30 -5.34
C VAL A 139 -8.28 18.44 -6.11
N PRO A 140 -8.28 18.36 -7.47
CA PRO A 140 -9.51 18.51 -8.26
C PRO A 140 -10.67 17.64 -7.77
N ARG A 141 -10.40 16.38 -7.39
CA ARG A 141 -11.44 15.48 -6.86
C ARG A 141 -12.07 15.98 -5.56
N MET A 142 -11.35 16.69 -4.69
CA MET A 142 -11.91 17.30 -3.49
C MET A 142 -12.95 18.37 -3.84
N HIS A 143 -12.76 19.07 -4.96
CA HIS A 143 -13.70 20.09 -5.45
C HIS A 143 -14.99 19.51 -6.04
N GLU A 144 -15.09 18.20 -6.17
CA GLU A 144 -16.30 17.48 -6.62
C GLU A 144 -17.05 16.80 -5.45
N ARG A 145 -16.46 16.80 -4.26
CA ARG A 145 -17.02 16.14 -3.07
C ARG A 145 -17.90 17.13 -2.30
N PRO A 146 -19.19 16.78 -2.02
CA PRO A 146 -20.12 17.71 -1.41
C PRO A 146 -19.71 18.14 0.00
N ILE A 147 -19.98 19.43 0.30
CA ILE A 147 -19.80 20.04 1.63
C ILE A 147 -20.97 21.02 1.95
N GLY A 148 -21.93 21.14 1.06
CA GLY A 148 -23.02 22.13 1.16
C GLY A 148 -23.80 22.04 2.47
N ASP A 149 -24.28 20.87 2.85
CA ASP A 149 -25.07 20.67 4.08
C ASP A 149 -24.30 21.12 5.35
N LEU A 150 -22.97 20.91 5.37
CA LEU A 150 -22.15 21.44 6.47
C LEU A 150 -22.07 22.96 6.44
N VAL A 151 -21.87 23.55 5.25
CA VAL A 151 -21.81 25.01 5.10
C VAL A 151 -23.13 25.66 5.52
N ASP A 152 -24.26 25.06 5.17
CA ASP A 152 -25.59 25.54 5.55
C ASP A 152 -25.79 25.48 7.08
N ALA A 153 -25.32 24.39 7.73
CA ALA A 153 -25.33 24.29 9.18
C ALA A 153 -24.44 25.35 9.86
N LEU A 154 -23.25 25.63 9.30
CA LEU A 154 -22.38 26.70 9.81
C LEU A 154 -22.96 28.10 9.62
N ARG A 155 -23.69 28.33 8.53
CA ARG A 155 -24.39 29.59 8.28
C ARG A 155 -25.58 29.79 9.23
N GLN A 156 -26.29 28.74 9.67
CA GLN A 156 -27.28 28.83 10.74
C GLN A 156 -26.66 29.39 12.01
N LEU A 157 -25.42 28.98 12.34
CA LEU A 157 -24.65 29.52 13.47
C LEU A 157 -24.18 30.96 13.27
N GLY A 158 -24.35 31.52 12.08
CA GLY A 158 -23.85 32.87 11.76
C GLY A 158 -22.38 32.90 11.32
N CYS A 159 -21.75 31.76 11.07
CA CYS A 159 -20.38 31.72 10.58
C CYS A 159 -20.30 32.19 9.12
N PRO A 160 -19.44 33.17 8.78
CA PRO A 160 -19.20 33.56 7.40
C PRO A 160 -18.48 32.40 6.65
N VAL A 161 -19.13 31.85 5.63
CA VAL A 161 -18.54 30.83 4.76
C VAL A 161 -18.87 31.17 3.30
N GLN A 162 -17.81 31.26 2.48
CA GLN A 162 -17.88 31.55 1.05
C GLN A 162 -17.34 30.38 0.24
N TYR A 163 -18.05 30.03 -0.83
CA TYR A 163 -17.51 29.14 -1.86
C TYR A 163 -16.60 29.95 -2.79
N LEU A 164 -15.36 29.47 -3.00
CA LEU A 164 -14.40 30.10 -3.91
C LEU A 164 -14.49 29.52 -5.34
N GLY A 165 -15.29 28.48 -5.51
CA GLY A 165 -15.61 27.80 -6.78
C GLY A 165 -17.10 27.55 -6.90
N HIS A 166 -17.47 26.31 -7.18
CA HIS A 166 -18.89 25.92 -7.33
C HIS A 166 -19.62 25.88 -5.97
N ALA A 167 -20.86 26.37 -5.92
CA ALA A 167 -21.69 26.30 -4.73
C ALA A 167 -21.92 24.83 -4.30
N GLY A 168 -21.81 24.57 -3.00
CA GLY A 168 -21.93 23.22 -2.44
C GLY A 168 -20.63 22.44 -2.37
N TYR A 169 -19.50 22.95 -2.90
CA TYR A 169 -18.22 22.25 -3.02
C TYR A 169 -17.04 23.11 -2.59
N PRO A 170 -15.93 22.51 -2.11
CA PRO A 170 -14.67 23.23 -1.96
C PRO A 170 -14.17 23.78 -3.33
N PRO A 171 -13.28 24.80 -3.37
CA PRO A 171 -12.62 25.45 -2.23
C PRO A 171 -13.52 26.39 -1.44
N LEU A 172 -13.19 26.59 -0.16
CA LEU A 172 -13.96 27.43 0.74
C LEU A 172 -13.07 28.53 1.35
N ARG A 173 -13.71 29.68 1.65
CA ARG A 173 -13.20 30.65 2.61
C ARG A 173 -14.09 30.63 3.84
N VAL A 174 -13.50 30.49 5.03
CA VAL A 174 -14.20 30.52 6.32
C VAL A 174 -13.70 31.69 7.15
N GLY A 175 -14.66 32.44 7.76
CA GLY A 175 -14.40 33.73 8.39
C GLY A 175 -14.28 34.87 7.38
N ASP A 176 -14.36 36.10 7.89
CA ASP A 176 -14.25 37.35 7.13
C ASP A 176 -13.30 38.38 7.79
N GLY A 177 -12.46 37.90 8.72
CA GLY A 177 -11.53 38.74 9.48
C GLY A 177 -12.19 39.59 10.57
N ARG A 178 -13.49 39.38 10.88
CA ARG A 178 -14.23 40.11 11.90
C ARG A 178 -14.68 39.17 13.00
N ALA A 179 -14.63 39.65 14.26
CA ALA A 179 -15.21 38.91 15.37
C ALA A 179 -16.73 39.12 15.40
N GLY A 180 -17.46 38.05 15.70
CA GLY A 180 -18.91 38.06 15.83
C GLY A 180 -19.39 37.08 16.88
N ALA A 181 -20.69 37.12 17.18
CA ALA A 181 -21.35 36.20 18.11
C ALA A 181 -21.96 35.02 17.31
N LEU A 182 -21.89 33.83 17.88
CA LEU A 182 -22.55 32.65 17.32
C LEU A 182 -24.04 32.61 17.70
N ARG A 183 -24.88 32.16 16.76
CA ARG A 183 -26.31 31.94 16.97
C ARG A 183 -26.56 30.55 17.52
N THR A 184 -26.54 30.39 18.84
CA THR A 184 -26.67 29.10 19.52
C THR A 184 -28.01 28.93 20.26
N HIS A 185 -28.98 29.78 19.98
CA HIS A 185 -30.29 29.75 20.64
C HIS A 185 -31.21 28.62 20.16
N GLU A 186 -31.06 28.24 18.91
CA GLU A 186 -31.82 27.17 18.28
C GLU A 186 -30.91 26.00 17.94
N PRO A 187 -31.45 24.78 17.87
CA PRO A 187 -30.70 23.62 17.38
C PRO A 187 -30.16 23.83 15.96
N VAL A 188 -28.88 23.50 15.77
CA VAL A 188 -28.27 23.50 14.43
C VAL A 188 -28.75 22.26 13.69
N ARG A 189 -29.37 22.44 12.55
CA ARG A 189 -29.94 21.35 11.75
C ARG A 189 -28.94 20.89 10.67
N VAL A 190 -28.78 19.58 10.55
CA VAL A 190 -27.92 18.97 9.52
C VAL A 190 -28.56 17.71 8.95
N ARG A 191 -28.45 17.50 7.65
CA ARG A 191 -28.95 16.29 7.00
C ARG A 191 -28.11 15.09 7.38
N GLY A 192 -28.78 13.98 7.76
CA GLY A 192 -28.17 12.70 8.14
C GLY A 192 -28.02 11.71 6.98
N ASP A 193 -28.77 11.88 5.90
CA ASP A 193 -28.93 10.94 4.80
C ASP A 193 -27.90 11.08 3.65
N VAL A 194 -27.02 12.08 3.71
CA VAL A 194 -25.99 12.34 2.68
C VAL A 194 -24.60 11.86 3.16
N SER A 195 -24.18 12.32 4.32
CA SER A 195 -22.85 11.97 4.86
C SER A 195 -22.76 12.20 6.36
N SER A 196 -22.37 11.15 7.11
CA SER A 196 -22.06 11.28 8.54
C SER A 196 -20.88 12.22 8.84
N GLN A 197 -20.07 12.59 7.85
CA GLN A 197 -18.94 13.50 8.04
C GLN A 197 -19.38 14.93 8.37
N PHE A 198 -20.58 15.36 7.96
CA PHE A 198 -21.09 16.67 8.29
C PHE A 198 -21.43 16.76 9.78
N LEU A 199 -22.16 15.78 10.29
CA LEU A 199 -22.44 15.67 11.73
C LEU A 199 -21.16 15.48 12.53
N THR A 200 -20.22 14.64 12.08
CA THR A 200 -18.90 14.50 12.70
C THR A 200 -18.16 15.83 12.82
N ALA A 201 -18.17 16.65 11.76
CA ALA A 201 -17.50 17.95 11.75
C ALA A 201 -18.12 18.91 12.76
N LEU A 202 -19.45 18.95 12.87
CA LEU A 202 -20.16 19.76 13.86
C LEU A 202 -19.88 19.29 15.29
N LEU A 203 -19.94 17.97 15.55
CA LEU A 203 -19.61 17.40 16.86
C LEU A 203 -18.19 17.75 17.31
N LEU A 204 -17.21 17.72 16.37
CA LEU A 204 -15.82 18.07 16.64
C LEU A 204 -15.56 19.60 16.73
N ALA A 205 -16.47 20.45 16.31
CA ALA A 205 -16.29 21.90 16.31
C ALA A 205 -17.08 22.61 17.41
N LEU A 206 -18.31 22.17 17.67
CA LEU A 206 -19.25 22.93 18.51
C LEU A 206 -18.98 22.94 20.02
N PRO A 207 -18.12 22.07 20.63
CA PRO A 207 -17.61 22.35 21.96
C PRO A 207 -16.98 23.74 22.10
N LEU A 208 -16.40 24.30 21.02
CA LEU A 208 -15.87 25.68 20.98
C LEU A 208 -16.96 26.76 21.11
N ALA A 209 -18.21 26.41 20.85
CA ALA A 209 -19.36 27.33 20.84
C ALA A 209 -20.19 27.32 22.14
N THR A 210 -19.80 26.51 23.14
CA THR A 210 -20.61 26.25 24.35
C THR A 210 -20.32 27.17 25.53
N ALA A 211 -19.51 28.22 25.37
CA ALA A 211 -19.10 29.08 26.47
C ALA A 211 -20.29 29.68 27.28
N GLU A 212 -21.31 30.16 26.56
CA GLU A 212 -22.47 30.84 27.17
C GLU A 212 -23.63 29.89 27.47
N ARG A 213 -23.79 28.82 26.68
CA ARG A 213 -24.91 27.86 26.78
C ARG A 213 -24.59 26.54 26.15
N ALA A 214 -25.42 25.53 26.43
CA ALA A 214 -25.39 24.25 25.70
C ALA A 214 -25.79 24.47 24.22
N VAL A 215 -25.21 23.66 23.32
CA VAL A 215 -25.49 23.68 21.88
C VAL A 215 -26.04 22.34 21.42
N THR A 216 -27.18 22.34 20.75
CA THR A 216 -27.81 21.11 20.25
C THR A 216 -27.69 21.05 18.72
N ILE A 217 -27.35 19.88 18.23
CA ILE A 217 -27.37 19.53 16.80
C ILE A 217 -28.58 18.63 16.59
N ALA A 218 -29.48 18.97 15.68
CA ALA A 218 -30.61 18.14 15.26
C ALA A 218 -30.34 17.53 13.90
N VAL A 219 -30.61 16.24 13.75
CA VAL A 219 -30.36 15.49 12.53
C VAL A 219 -31.67 15.37 11.75
N ASP A 220 -31.67 15.85 10.52
CA ASP A 220 -32.80 15.74 9.59
C ASP A 220 -32.67 14.47 8.74
N GLY A 221 -33.72 13.65 8.72
CA GLY A 221 -33.73 12.37 8.03
C GLY A 221 -33.04 11.24 8.80
N GLU A 222 -32.85 10.10 8.15
CA GLU A 222 -32.16 8.94 8.75
C GLU A 222 -30.65 9.11 8.68
N LEU A 223 -29.96 8.95 9.83
CA LEU A 223 -28.51 9.02 9.89
C LEU A 223 -27.87 7.77 9.27
N ILE A 224 -27.08 7.96 8.23
CA ILE A 224 -26.27 6.91 7.63
C ILE A 224 -24.89 6.82 8.27
N SER A 225 -24.26 5.63 8.17
CA SER A 225 -22.89 5.39 8.68
C SER A 225 -22.73 5.75 10.17
N LYS A 226 -23.72 5.38 10.98
CA LYS A 226 -23.78 5.60 12.44
C LYS A 226 -22.49 5.29 13.21
N PRO A 227 -21.76 4.18 12.90
CA PRO A 227 -20.53 3.86 13.63
C PRO A 227 -19.45 4.94 13.63
N TYR A 228 -19.37 5.77 12.58
CA TYR A 228 -18.41 6.89 12.57
C TYR A 228 -18.78 8.01 13.54
N ILE A 229 -20.07 8.13 13.88
CA ILE A 229 -20.52 9.03 14.94
C ILE A 229 -20.14 8.47 16.30
N ASP A 230 -20.31 7.16 16.53
CA ASP A 230 -19.92 6.52 17.78
C ASP A 230 -18.41 6.63 18.04
N ILE A 231 -17.56 6.46 17.02
CA ILE A 231 -16.12 6.76 17.10
C ILE A 231 -15.91 8.22 17.59
N THR A 232 -16.63 9.17 16.99
CA THR A 232 -16.48 10.59 17.31
C THR A 232 -16.88 10.88 18.76
N LEU A 233 -17.99 10.31 19.22
CA LEU A 233 -18.47 10.45 20.60
C LEU A 233 -17.50 9.83 21.61
N ASN A 234 -16.96 8.64 21.30
CA ASN A 234 -15.97 7.99 22.16
C ASN A 234 -14.70 8.86 22.30
N LEU A 235 -14.21 9.40 21.19
CA LEU A 235 -13.02 10.25 21.21
C LEU A 235 -13.29 11.58 21.93
N LEU A 236 -14.45 12.22 21.74
CA LEU A 236 -14.83 13.41 22.47
C LEU A 236 -14.83 13.17 23.98
N ALA A 237 -15.38 12.05 24.45
CA ALA A 237 -15.38 11.66 25.85
C ALA A 237 -13.95 11.52 26.40
N ARG A 238 -13.02 10.92 25.64
CA ARG A 238 -11.59 10.82 26.01
C ARG A 238 -10.92 12.18 26.12
N PHE A 239 -11.39 13.20 25.38
CA PHE A 239 -10.93 14.58 25.46
C PHE A 239 -11.79 15.44 26.44
N GLY A 240 -12.61 14.81 27.30
CA GLY A 240 -13.34 15.46 28.37
C GLY A 240 -14.68 16.05 27.98
N ILE A 241 -15.26 15.67 26.84
CA ILE A 241 -16.53 16.19 26.33
C ILE A 241 -17.56 15.05 26.25
N GLU A 242 -18.56 15.09 27.12
CA GLU A 242 -19.67 14.13 27.15
C GLU A 242 -20.87 14.72 26.41
N VAL A 243 -21.19 14.16 25.25
CA VAL A 243 -22.34 14.58 24.44
C VAL A 243 -23.60 13.90 24.95
N GLN A 244 -24.63 14.68 25.26
CA GLN A 244 -25.93 14.18 25.71
C GLN A 244 -26.80 13.76 24.51
N ARG A 245 -27.49 12.62 24.63
CA ARG A 245 -28.40 12.07 23.62
C ARG A 245 -29.68 11.55 24.29
N ASP A 246 -30.79 11.57 23.53
CA ASP A 246 -31.98 10.85 23.95
C ASP A 246 -31.78 9.35 23.83
N PRO A 247 -31.88 8.56 24.93
CA PRO A 247 -31.76 7.10 24.86
C PRO A 247 -32.78 6.42 23.93
N ALA A 248 -33.97 7.00 23.77
CA ALA A 248 -35.04 6.44 22.91
C ALA A 248 -34.75 6.67 21.42
N ASN A 249 -34.05 7.77 21.08
CA ASN A 249 -33.64 8.05 19.70
C ASN A 249 -32.22 8.65 19.66
N PRO A 250 -31.18 7.85 19.88
CA PRO A 250 -29.84 8.34 20.18
C PRO A 250 -29.12 9.02 19.02
N TYR A 251 -29.70 9.01 17.81
CA TYR A 251 -29.12 9.62 16.64
C TYR A 251 -29.94 10.78 16.06
N ALA A 252 -31.04 11.18 16.70
CA ALA A 252 -31.87 12.31 16.26
C ALA A 252 -31.30 13.67 16.68
N ALA A 253 -30.70 13.74 17.88
CA ALA A 253 -30.15 14.98 18.40
C ALA A 253 -28.95 14.72 19.34
N PHE A 254 -28.02 15.70 19.35
CA PHE A 254 -26.78 15.67 20.13
C PHE A 254 -26.61 17.00 20.83
N THR A 255 -26.56 16.99 22.16
CA THR A 255 -26.39 18.23 22.94
C THR A 255 -25.02 18.25 23.59
N LEU A 256 -24.27 19.28 23.26
CA LEU A 256 -22.96 19.59 23.86
C LEU A 256 -23.23 20.48 25.08
N PRO A 257 -22.82 20.06 26.30
CA PRO A 257 -23.06 20.80 27.53
C PRO A 257 -22.41 22.17 27.52
N GLN A 258 -23.01 23.12 28.23
CA GLN A 258 -22.40 24.44 28.46
C GLN A 258 -20.99 24.29 29.10
N GLY A 259 -20.04 25.10 28.65
CA GLY A 259 -18.68 25.11 29.16
C GLY A 259 -17.83 23.91 28.77
N SER A 260 -18.22 23.14 27.72
CA SER A 260 -17.41 22.08 27.19
C SER A 260 -16.03 22.59 26.76
N GLN A 261 -14.97 21.92 27.19
CA GLN A 261 -13.58 22.25 26.87
C GLN A 261 -12.78 21.03 26.54
N TYR A 262 -11.99 21.08 25.46
CA TYR A 262 -11.06 20.01 25.11
C TYR A 262 -9.94 19.94 26.13
N ARG A 263 -9.75 18.75 26.71
CA ARG A 263 -8.67 18.44 27.65
C ARG A 263 -7.83 17.32 27.08
N SER A 264 -6.52 17.53 27.05
CA SER A 264 -5.61 16.45 26.65
C SER A 264 -5.73 15.27 27.62
N PRO A 265 -5.87 14.03 27.12
CA PRO A 265 -5.82 12.82 27.96
C PRO A 265 -4.39 12.47 28.41
N GLY A 266 -3.38 13.31 28.09
CA GLY A 266 -1.96 13.01 28.28
C GLY A 266 -1.41 12.07 27.20
N ALA A 267 -1.97 10.88 27.04
CA ALA A 267 -1.60 9.93 26.01
C ALA A 267 -2.85 9.28 25.40
N ILE A 268 -2.77 8.93 24.10
CA ILE A 268 -3.83 8.22 23.40
C ILE A 268 -3.22 7.27 22.38
N HIS A 269 -3.77 6.05 22.29
CA HIS A 269 -3.42 5.05 21.29
C HIS A 269 -4.47 5.03 20.18
N VAL A 270 -4.01 5.08 18.94
CA VAL A 270 -4.85 4.92 17.76
C VAL A 270 -5.00 3.42 17.48
N GLU A 271 -6.24 2.92 17.51
CA GLU A 271 -6.49 1.54 17.11
C GLU A 271 -6.08 1.32 15.65
N ALA A 272 -5.66 0.10 15.32
CA ALA A 272 -5.44 -0.29 13.93
C ALA A 272 -6.76 -0.23 13.13
N ASP A 273 -6.66 -0.01 11.82
CA ASP A 273 -7.80 0.26 10.95
C ASP A 273 -8.66 -1.01 10.71
N ALA A 274 -9.87 -1.04 11.25
CA ALA A 274 -10.83 -2.13 11.06
C ALA A 274 -11.30 -2.28 9.59
N SER A 275 -11.34 -1.19 8.82
CA SER A 275 -11.60 -1.30 7.38
C SER A 275 -10.45 -2.02 6.66
N SER A 276 -9.21 -1.72 7.02
CA SER A 276 -8.02 -2.42 6.50
C SER A 276 -7.99 -3.89 6.95
N ALA A 277 -8.49 -4.18 8.15
CA ALA A 277 -8.64 -5.56 8.61
C ALA A 277 -9.52 -6.40 7.68
N SER A 278 -10.52 -5.80 7.02
CA SER A 278 -11.42 -6.52 6.11
C SER A 278 -10.68 -7.26 4.99
N TYR A 279 -9.60 -6.68 4.45
CA TYR A 279 -8.80 -7.31 3.39
C TYR A 279 -8.10 -8.57 3.88
N PHE A 280 -7.58 -8.56 5.11
CA PHE A 280 -6.88 -9.70 5.70
C PHE A 280 -7.83 -10.72 6.33
N VAL A 281 -9.00 -10.31 6.78
CA VAL A 281 -10.11 -11.22 7.13
C VAL A 281 -10.56 -11.97 5.87
N ALA A 282 -10.77 -11.26 4.75
CA ALA A 282 -11.09 -11.90 3.47
C ALA A 282 -9.94 -12.79 2.98
N LEU A 283 -8.68 -12.36 3.11
CA LEU A 283 -7.51 -13.16 2.79
C LEU A 283 -7.51 -14.50 3.55
N GLY A 284 -7.75 -14.48 4.87
CA GLY A 284 -7.86 -15.67 5.69
C GLY A 284 -9.05 -16.55 5.29
N ALA A 285 -10.22 -15.94 5.01
CA ALA A 285 -11.43 -16.63 4.57
C ALA A 285 -11.26 -17.32 3.21
N LEU A 286 -10.52 -16.71 2.29
CA LEU A 286 -10.24 -17.27 0.96
C LEU A 286 -9.09 -18.26 0.97
N ALA A 287 -8.00 -17.95 1.67
CA ALA A 287 -6.69 -18.55 1.45
C ALA A 287 -6.00 -19.10 2.72
N GLY A 288 -6.56 -18.91 3.90
CA GLY A 288 -6.06 -19.46 5.16
C GLY A 288 -6.32 -20.96 5.29
N ILE A 289 -5.69 -21.78 4.46
CA ILE A 289 -5.96 -23.22 4.31
C ILE A 289 -5.14 -24.04 5.31
N GLU A 290 -3.83 -23.94 5.26
CA GLU A 290 -2.90 -24.72 6.08
C GLU A 290 -2.72 -24.10 7.47
N ALA A 291 -2.65 -22.79 7.54
CA ALA A 291 -2.50 -22.02 8.76
C ALA A 291 -3.35 -20.74 8.70
N PRO A 292 -3.69 -20.13 9.85
CA PRO A 292 -4.49 -18.92 9.88
C PRO A 292 -3.72 -17.68 9.40
N VAL A 293 -4.48 -16.66 9.00
CA VAL A 293 -4.02 -15.28 8.95
C VAL A 293 -4.35 -14.62 10.30
N ARG A 294 -3.33 -14.19 11.04
CA ARG A 294 -3.47 -13.49 12.31
C ARG A 294 -3.29 -12.00 12.10
N ILE A 295 -4.28 -11.23 12.54
CA ILE A 295 -4.36 -9.77 12.43
C ILE A 295 -4.15 -9.18 13.81
N GLU A 296 -3.23 -8.22 13.97
CA GLU A 296 -2.89 -7.59 15.25
C GLU A 296 -3.17 -6.08 15.21
N GLY A 297 -3.53 -5.51 16.38
CA GLY A 297 -3.82 -4.10 16.58
C GLY A 297 -5.30 -3.72 16.48
N VAL A 298 -6.17 -4.65 16.05
CA VAL A 298 -7.63 -4.51 16.07
C VAL A 298 -8.25 -5.85 16.45
N GLY A 299 -9.30 -5.83 17.27
CA GLY A 299 -9.99 -7.02 17.75
C GLY A 299 -11.50 -6.85 17.84
N LEU A 300 -12.18 -7.84 18.40
CA LEU A 300 -13.64 -7.85 18.51
C LEU A 300 -14.19 -6.74 19.42
N ASP A 301 -13.35 -6.10 20.22
CA ASP A 301 -13.62 -4.99 21.12
C ASP A 301 -13.44 -3.61 20.49
N SER A 302 -13.11 -3.54 19.19
CA SER A 302 -12.85 -2.28 18.48
C SER A 302 -14.06 -1.34 18.52
N ILE A 303 -13.79 -0.04 18.71
CA ILE A 303 -14.82 1.01 18.62
C ILE A 303 -15.23 1.32 17.16
N GLN A 304 -14.55 0.74 16.19
CA GLN A 304 -14.79 0.96 14.77
C GLN A 304 -15.90 0.01 14.27
N GLY A 305 -16.94 0.57 13.63
CA GLY A 305 -18.05 -0.21 13.11
C GLY A 305 -17.66 -1.29 12.10
N ASP A 306 -16.62 -1.01 11.30
CA ASP A 306 -16.14 -1.95 10.26
C ASP A 306 -15.61 -3.27 10.84
N ILE A 307 -15.37 -3.38 12.16
CA ILE A 307 -15.07 -4.67 12.81
C ILE A 307 -16.20 -5.69 12.62
N ARG A 308 -17.44 -5.24 12.45
CA ARG A 308 -18.59 -6.10 12.15
C ARG A 308 -18.49 -6.82 10.81
N PHE A 309 -17.50 -6.48 9.99
CA PHE A 309 -17.11 -7.30 8.84
C PHE A 309 -16.84 -8.76 9.21
N VAL A 310 -16.36 -9.02 10.43
CA VAL A 310 -16.17 -10.37 10.97
C VAL A 310 -17.48 -11.16 10.98
N GLU A 311 -18.61 -10.52 11.32
CA GLU A 311 -19.94 -11.15 11.31
C GLU A 311 -20.34 -11.57 9.88
N ALA A 312 -20.11 -10.67 8.90
CA ALA A 312 -20.37 -10.93 7.49
C ALA A 312 -19.48 -12.07 6.94
N ALA A 313 -18.19 -12.05 7.26
CA ALA A 313 -17.26 -13.11 6.87
C ALA A 313 -17.65 -14.48 7.45
N ARG A 314 -18.08 -14.53 8.72
CA ARG A 314 -18.63 -15.74 9.35
C ARG A 314 -19.92 -16.21 8.66
N ALA A 315 -20.81 -15.29 8.27
CA ALA A 315 -22.03 -15.62 7.53
C ALA A 315 -21.70 -16.22 6.15
N MET A 316 -20.63 -15.74 5.50
CA MET A 316 -20.09 -16.34 4.27
C MET A 316 -19.33 -17.66 4.51
N GLY A 317 -19.17 -18.10 5.75
CA GLY A 317 -18.62 -19.40 6.12
C GLY A 317 -17.15 -19.39 6.56
N ALA A 318 -16.52 -18.21 6.76
CA ALA A 318 -15.19 -18.12 7.32
C ALA A 318 -15.16 -18.54 8.80
N GLN A 319 -14.04 -19.10 9.23
CA GLN A 319 -13.76 -19.34 10.65
C GLN A 319 -12.95 -18.17 11.19
N VAL A 320 -13.52 -17.42 12.13
CA VAL A 320 -12.88 -16.25 12.72
C VAL A 320 -12.93 -16.34 14.23
N ASP A 321 -11.77 -16.39 14.86
CA ASP A 321 -11.56 -16.20 16.29
C ASP A 321 -11.00 -14.80 16.54
N GLY A 322 -11.18 -14.29 17.78
CA GLY A 322 -10.66 -12.97 18.11
C GLY A 322 -10.82 -12.63 19.58
N GLY A 323 -10.08 -11.61 20.00
CA GLY A 323 -10.12 -11.06 21.36
C GLY A 323 -9.77 -9.57 21.33
N ALA A 324 -9.33 -9.03 22.45
CA ALA A 324 -8.88 -7.67 22.54
C ALA A 324 -7.64 -7.46 21.65
N GLY A 325 -7.77 -6.60 20.65
CA GLY A 325 -6.67 -6.18 19.78
C GLY A 325 -6.15 -7.24 18.80
N TRP A 326 -6.86 -8.35 18.56
CA TRP A 326 -6.45 -9.34 17.57
C TRP A 326 -7.62 -10.14 16.97
N LEU A 327 -7.39 -10.64 15.73
CA LEU A 327 -8.25 -11.60 15.03
C LEU A 327 -7.39 -12.72 14.46
N GLU A 328 -7.96 -13.91 14.33
CA GLU A 328 -7.37 -15.07 13.64
C GLU A 328 -8.38 -15.66 12.68
N VAL A 329 -8.02 -15.78 11.40
CA VAL A 329 -8.97 -16.14 10.35
C VAL A 329 -8.45 -17.32 9.54
N ARG A 330 -9.34 -18.32 9.34
CA ARG A 330 -9.13 -19.49 8.49
C ARG A 330 -10.25 -19.62 7.47
N ARG A 331 -9.95 -20.33 6.38
CA ARG A 331 -10.99 -20.83 5.48
C ARG A 331 -11.89 -21.79 6.25
N GLY A 332 -13.21 -21.61 6.10
CA GLY A 332 -14.22 -22.54 6.57
C GLY A 332 -14.93 -23.22 5.39
N ALA A 333 -16.21 -22.87 5.17
CA ALA A 333 -16.97 -23.39 4.04
C ALA A 333 -16.37 -22.95 2.70
N TRP A 334 -16.39 -23.87 1.72
CA TRP A 334 -15.92 -23.59 0.37
C TRP A 334 -16.77 -24.32 -0.69
N PRO A 335 -17.27 -23.64 -1.74
CA PRO A 335 -17.22 -22.17 -1.95
C PRO A 335 -17.74 -21.39 -0.74
N LEU A 336 -17.47 -20.07 -0.67
CA LEU A 336 -18.13 -19.21 0.32
C LEU A 336 -19.63 -19.23 0.10
N LYS A 337 -20.42 -18.96 1.14
CA LYS A 337 -21.87 -18.85 1.05
C LYS A 337 -22.26 -17.47 0.53
N ALA A 338 -23.18 -17.43 -0.43
CA ALA A 338 -23.80 -16.19 -0.86
C ALA A 338 -24.67 -15.62 0.26
N ILE A 339 -24.66 -14.30 0.43
CA ILE A 339 -25.42 -13.60 1.49
C ILE A 339 -26.18 -12.41 0.94
N THR A 340 -27.25 -12.01 1.63
CA THR A 340 -27.86 -10.68 1.47
C THR A 340 -27.63 -9.91 2.77
N LEU A 341 -27.02 -8.73 2.66
CA LEU A 341 -26.59 -7.95 3.84
C LEU A 341 -26.88 -6.46 3.68
N ASP A 342 -27.40 -5.87 4.75
CA ASP A 342 -27.45 -4.43 4.96
C ASP A 342 -26.06 -3.95 5.44
N CYS A 343 -25.39 -3.13 4.63
CA CYS A 343 -24.02 -2.69 4.85
C CYS A 343 -23.91 -1.31 5.52
N ASN A 344 -25.00 -0.73 6.03
CA ASN A 344 -24.97 0.59 6.66
C ASN A 344 -23.99 0.68 7.84
N HIS A 345 -23.71 -0.43 8.51
CA HIS A 345 -22.80 -0.50 9.66
C HIS A 345 -21.34 -0.80 9.29
N ILE A 346 -21.08 -1.22 8.04
CA ILE A 346 -19.73 -1.54 7.53
C ILE A 346 -19.46 -0.89 6.15
N PRO A 347 -19.79 0.39 5.97
CA PRO A 347 -19.90 0.98 4.63
C PRO A 347 -18.59 0.98 3.86
N ASP A 348 -17.45 1.03 4.52
CA ASP A 348 -16.14 1.04 3.86
C ASP A 348 -15.58 -0.39 3.69
N ALA A 349 -15.83 -1.31 4.63
CA ALA A 349 -15.40 -2.69 4.54
C ALA A 349 -16.26 -3.52 3.54
N ALA A 350 -17.50 -3.13 3.28
CA ALA A 350 -18.41 -3.87 2.39
C ALA A 350 -17.90 -4.04 0.95
N MET A 351 -16.99 -3.19 0.46
CA MET A 351 -16.33 -3.39 -0.85
C MET A 351 -15.58 -4.72 -0.91
N THR A 352 -14.98 -5.13 0.20
CA THR A 352 -14.28 -6.41 0.29
C THR A 352 -15.25 -7.60 0.16
N LEU A 353 -16.50 -7.48 0.68
CA LEU A 353 -17.54 -8.52 0.50
C LEU A 353 -17.93 -8.68 -0.96
N ALA A 354 -17.98 -7.58 -1.73
CA ALA A 354 -18.29 -7.65 -3.16
C ALA A 354 -17.23 -8.45 -3.94
N VAL A 355 -15.96 -8.40 -3.51
CA VAL A 355 -14.89 -9.25 -4.10
C VAL A 355 -14.99 -10.69 -3.59
N MET A 356 -15.27 -10.91 -2.29
CA MET A 356 -15.49 -12.25 -1.74
C MET A 356 -16.66 -12.96 -2.44
N ALA A 357 -17.67 -12.22 -2.93
CA ALA A 357 -18.80 -12.75 -3.67
C ALA A 357 -18.39 -13.47 -4.97
N LEU A 358 -17.24 -13.15 -5.58
CA LEU A 358 -16.70 -13.90 -6.73
C LEU A 358 -16.36 -15.35 -6.38
N TYR A 359 -16.27 -15.69 -5.11
CA TYR A 359 -15.91 -17.01 -4.58
C TYR A 359 -17.08 -17.70 -3.89
N ALA A 360 -18.30 -17.14 -4.01
CA ALA A 360 -19.49 -17.66 -3.36
C ALA A 360 -20.20 -18.75 -4.20
N ASP A 361 -21.12 -19.45 -3.57
CA ASP A 361 -21.95 -20.49 -4.19
C ASP A 361 -23.19 -19.93 -4.92
N GLY A 362 -23.39 -18.61 -4.91
CA GLY A 362 -24.53 -17.93 -5.53
C GLY A 362 -24.37 -16.41 -5.55
N THR A 363 -25.47 -15.71 -5.80
CA THR A 363 -25.51 -14.23 -5.85
C THR A 363 -25.49 -13.62 -4.46
N THR A 364 -24.49 -12.81 -4.18
CA THR A 364 -24.43 -11.98 -2.96
C THR A 364 -25.01 -10.59 -3.25
N ARG A 365 -25.91 -10.11 -2.39
CA ARG A 365 -26.55 -8.79 -2.49
C ARG A 365 -26.16 -7.92 -1.29
N LEU A 366 -25.55 -6.78 -1.56
CA LEU A 366 -25.18 -5.76 -0.57
C LEU A 366 -26.07 -4.54 -0.75
N THR A 367 -26.74 -4.11 0.31
CA THR A 367 -27.70 -3.00 0.30
C THR A 367 -27.30 -1.88 1.26
N ASN A 368 -28.00 -0.74 1.21
CA ASN A 368 -27.73 0.44 2.03
C ASN A 368 -26.31 1.03 1.83
N ILE A 369 -25.84 1.02 0.58
CA ILE A 369 -24.53 1.54 0.18
C ILE A 369 -24.62 2.82 -0.67
N ALA A 370 -25.71 3.58 -0.61
CA ALA A 370 -25.87 4.82 -1.38
C ALA A 370 -24.71 5.81 -1.16
N SER A 371 -24.15 5.83 0.05
CA SER A 371 -22.98 6.67 0.39
C SER A 371 -21.74 6.39 -0.47
N TRP A 372 -21.64 5.22 -1.12
CA TRP A 372 -20.53 4.87 -2.02
C TRP A 372 -20.44 5.78 -3.24
N ARG A 373 -21.56 6.37 -3.66
CA ARG A 373 -21.60 7.24 -4.84
C ARG A 373 -20.85 8.56 -4.68
N VAL A 374 -20.67 9.01 -3.42
CA VAL A 374 -20.07 10.32 -3.08
C VAL A 374 -18.74 10.21 -2.32
N LYS A 375 -18.12 9.05 -2.36
CA LYS A 375 -16.79 8.81 -1.74
C LYS A 375 -15.65 9.27 -2.66
N GLU A 376 -14.49 8.63 -2.58
CA GLU A 376 -13.31 8.90 -3.41
C GLU A 376 -13.63 8.77 -4.90
N THR A 377 -14.48 7.82 -5.26
CA THR A 377 -15.12 7.65 -6.58
C THR A 377 -16.59 7.26 -6.39
N ASP A 378 -17.36 7.11 -7.48
CA ASP A 378 -18.60 6.35 -7.45
C ASP A 378 -18.24 4.86 -7.34
N ARG A 379 -18.17 4.38 -6.08
CA ARG A 379 -17.72 3.02 -5.77
C ARG A 379 -18.67 1.93 -6.30
N ILE A 380 -19.98 2.23 -6.41
CA ILE A 380 -20.93 1.25 -6.97
C ILE A 380 -20.60 1.01 -8.44
N ALA A 381 -20.51 2.07 -9.22
CA ALA A 381 -20.19 1.97 -10.64
C ALA A 381 -18.78 1.41 -10.89
N ALA A 382 -17.78 1.83 -10.11
CA ALA A 382 -16.41 1.37 -10.22
C ALA A 382 -16.30 -0.13 -9.89
N MET A 383 -16.86 -0.59 -8.76
CA MET A 383 -16.85 -2.00 -8.39
C MET A 383 -17.56 -2.87 -9.42
N ALA A 384 -18.73 -2.43 -9.90
CA ALA A 384 -19.46 -3.17 -10.92
C ALA A 384 -18.64 -3.32 -12.21
N ALA A 385 -17.99 -2.24 -12.67
CA ALA A 385 -17.13 -2.27 -13.85
C ALA A 385 -15.94 -3.24 -13.69
N GLU A 386 -15.25 -3.17 -12.55
CA GLU A 386 -14.05 -3.96 -12.33
C GLU A 386 -14.35 -5.45 -12.05
N LEU A 387 -15.41 -5.76 -11.31
CA LEU A 387 -15.84 -7.15 -11.08
C LEU A 387 -16.30 -7.86 -12.37
N ARG A 388 -16.95 -7.13 -13.29
CA ARG A 388 -17.30 -7.66 -14.61
C ARG A 388 -16.06 -8.04 -15.44
N LYS A 389 -14.95 -7.29 -15.32
CA LYS A 389 -13.68 -7.64 -15.97
C LYS A 389 -13.10 -8.95 -15.47
N MET A 390 -13.39 -9.34 -14.22
CA MET A 390 -12.96 -10.62 -13.64
C MET A 390 -13.86 -11.80 -14.05
N GLY A 391 -14.94 -11.54 -14.79
CA GLY A 391 -15.90 -12.54 -15.23
C GLY A 391 -17.13 -12.68 -14.33
N GLY A 392 -17.26 -11.86 -13.30
CA GLY A 392 -18.45 -11.80 -12.46
C GLY A 392 -19.64 -11.17 -13.20
N SER A 393 -20.86 -11.67 -12.93
CA SER A 393 -22.10 -10.99 -13.33
C SER A 393 -22.52 -10.02 -12.24
N VAL A 394 -22.74 -8.75 -12.62
CA VAL A 394 -23.02 -7.69 -11.62
C VAL A 394 -24.25 -6.89 -12.00
N VAL A 395 -25.20 -6.77 -11.07
CA VAL A 395 -26.34 -5.86 -11.12
C VAL A 395 -26.12 -4.75 -10.10
N GLU A 396 -26.27 -3.51 -10.52
CA GLU A 396 -26.09 -2.34 -9.66
C GLU A 396 -27.35 -1.47 -9.65
N GLY A 397 -27.60 -0.84 -8.50
CA GLY A 397 -28.70 0.09 -8.31
C GLY A 397 -28.26 1.36 -7.59
N PRO A 398 -29.19 2.23 -7.18
CA PRO A 398 -28.86 3.49 -6.54
C PRO A 398 -28.11 3.29 -5.19
N ASP A 399 -28.42 2.22 -4.47
CA ASP A 399 -27.97 1.94 -3.11
C ASP A 399 -27.60 0.46 -2.86
N PHE A 400 -27.45 -0.34 -3.93
CA PHE A 400 -27.11 -1.76 -3.82
C PHE A 400 -26.20 -2.22 -4.96
N ILE A 401 -25.54 -3.35 -4.72
CA ILE A 401 -24.81 -4.14 -5.69
C ILE A 401 -25.12 -5.63 -5.49
N GLU A 402 -25.38 -6.36 -6.57
CA GLU A 402 -25.47 -7.81 -6.60
C GLU A 402 -24.30 -8.37 -7.41
N VAL A 403 -23.62 -9.35 -6.86
CA VAL A 403 -22.47 -9.99 -7.49
C VAL A 403 -22.71 -11.49 -7.55
N THR A 404 -22.73 -12.03 -8.76
CA THR A 404 -22.76 -13.46 -9.02
C THR A 404 -21.37 -13.91 -9.52
N PRO A 405 -20.79 -14.98 -8.96
CA PRO A 405 -19.47 -15.45 -9.38
C PRO A 405 -19.42 -15.87 -10.86
N PRO A 406 -18.22 -15.99 -11.46
CA PRO A 406 -18.07 -16.55 -12.80
C PRO A 406 -18.75 -17.92 -12.92
N ALA A 407 -19.56 -18.10 -13.95
CA ALA A 407 -20.44 -19.29 -14.08
C ALA A 407 -19.67 -20.63 -14.18
N THR A 408 -18.42 -20.59 -14.69
CA THR A 408 -17.54 -21.76 -14.75
C THR A 408 -16.09 -21.33 -14.56
N PRO A 409 -15.17 -22.27 -14.26
CA PRO A 409 -13.74 -21.98 -14.17
C PRO A 409 -13.13 -21.25 -15.38
N ALA A 410 -13.68 -21.50 -16.59
CA ALA A 410 -13.21 -20.86 -17.81
C ALA A 410 -13.67 -19.40 -17.98
N HIS A 411 -14.70 -18.99 -17.24
CA HIS A 411 -15.22 -17.63 -17.27
C HIS A 411 -14.45 -16.65 -16.38
N TRP A 412 -13.49 -17.14 -15.57
CA TRP A 412 -12.55 -16.25 -14.91
C TRP A 412 -11.66 -15.58 -15.97
N LEU A 413 -11.60 -14.26 -15.95
CA LEU A 413 -10.85 -13.46 -16.90
C LEU A 413 -9.63 -12.83 -16.22
N ALA A 414 -8.58 -12.61 -16.98
CA ALA A 414 -7.49 -11.75 -16.54
C ALA A 414 -7.96 -10.28 -16.54
N GLY A 415 -7.60 -9.53 -15.51
CA GLY A 415 -8.10 -8.17 -15.37
C GLY A 415 -7.03 -7.14 -15.13
N THR A 416 -7.11 -6.06 -15.90
CA THR A 416 -6.44 -4.81 -15.59
C THR A 416 -7.40 -3.91 -14.81
N ILE A 417 -7.16 -3.76 -13.52
CA ILE A 417 -7.98 -3.02 -12.58
C ILE A 417 -7.62 -1.54 -12.61
N ARG A 418 -8.60 -0.70 -12.88
CA ARG A 418 -8.50 0.74 -12.64
C ARG A 418 -8.85 1.02 -11.19
N THR A 419 -8.04 1.80 -10.51
CA THR A 419 -8.24 2.11 -9.08
C THR A 419 -9.07 3.37 -8.88
N TYR A 420 -9.22 4.22 -9.89
CA TYR A 420 -10.00 5.47 -9.82
C TYR A 420 -9.51 6.40 -8.69
N ASP A 421 -8.21 6.38 -8.40
CA ASP A 421 -7.60 7.08 -7.25
C ASP A 421 -8.28 6.69 -5.91
N ASP A 422 -8.80 5.47 -5.82
CA ASP A 422 -9.41 4.93 -4.60
C ASP A 422 -8.63 3.71 -4.11
N HIS A 423 -7.96 3.90 -2.98
CA HIS A 423 -7.15 2.89 -2.30
C HIS A 423 -7.90 1.58 -2.03
N ARG A 424 -9.22 1.64 -1.76
CA ARG A 424 -10.03 0.45 -1.49
C ARG A 424 -10.25 -0.39 -2.74
N MET A 425 -10.36 0.23 -3.91
CA MET A 425 -10.40 -0.48 -5.19
C MET A 425 -9.14 -1.34 -5.37
N ALA A 426 -7.96 -0.76 -5.15
CA ALA A 426 -6.69 -1.47 -5.25
C ALA A 426 -6.62 -2.65 -4.27
N MET A 427 -6.92 -2.39 -2.98
CA MET A 427 -6.75 -3.36 -1.92
C MET A 427 -7.75 -4.52 -1.99
N CYS A 428 -9.05 -4.26 -2.17
CA CYS A 428 -10.04 -5.33 -2.22
C CYS A 428 -9.91 -6.16 -3.50
N LEU A 429 -9.70 -5.53 -4.68
CA LEU A 429 -9.61 -6.26 -5.95
C LEU A 429 -8.30 -7.04 -6.13
N SER A 430 -7.26 -6.76 -5.35
CA SER A 430 -6.05 -7.60 -5.29
C SER A 430 -6.38 -9.04 -4.87
N LEU A 431 -7.44 -9.24 -4.09
CA LEU A 431 -7.91 -10.57 -3.65
C LEU A 431 -8.46 -11.41 -4.82
N ALA A 432 -8.79 -10.81 -5.97
CA ALA A 432 -9.19 -11.56 -7.17
C ALA A 432 -8.05 -12.41 -7.75
N ALA A 433 -6.79 -12.16 -7.34
CA ALA A 433 -5.64 -12.99 -7.71
C ALA A 433 -5.70 -14.42 -7.12
N PHE A 434 -6.58 -14.69 -6.15
CA PHE A 434 -6.82 -16.03 -5.62
C PHE A 434 -7.78 -16.89 -6.48
N ASN A 435 -8.05 -16.49 -7.72
CA ASN A 435 -9.00 -17.16 -8.62
C ASN A 435 -8.70 -18.64 -8.90
N ALA A 436 -7.44 -19.04 -8.78
CA ALA A 436 -7.04 -20.45 -8.84
C ALA A 436 -7.76 -21.31 -7.79
N LEU A 437 -8.12 -20.75 -6.62
CA LEU A 437 -8.85 -21.45 -5.57
C LEU A 437 -10.32 -21.69 -5.95
N ALA A 438 -10.89 -20.84 -6.80
CA ALA A 438 -12.20 -21.04 -7.42
C ALA A 438 -12.13 -21.92 -8.68
N GLY A 439 -10.99 -22.52 -8.96
CA GLY A 439 -10.78 -23.43 -10.08
C GLY A 439 -10.55 -22.77 -11.42
N ALA A 440 -10.24 -21.46 -11.48
CA ALA A 440 -9.91 -20.77 -12.74
C ALA A 440 -8.91 -21.55 -13.58
N ARG A 441 -9.21 -21.74 -14.87
CA ARG A 441 -8.37 -22.50 -15.82
C ARG A 441 -8.26 -21.78 -17.16
N PRO A 442 -7.06 -21.28 -17.50
CA PRO A 442 -5.88 -21.19 -16.62
C PRO A 442 -6.09 -20.19 -15.47
N PRO A 443 -5.33 -20.30 -14.36
CA PRO A 443 -5.30 -19.26 -13.34
C PRO A 443 -4.91 -17.92 -13.94
N ARG A 444 -5.50 -16.82 -13.44
CA ARG A 444 -5.39 -15.50 -14.06
C ARG A 444 -4.64 -14.54 -13.15
N PRO A 445 -3.61 -13.84 -13.63
CA PRO A 445 -2.99 -12.73 -12.90
C PRO A 445 -3.95 -11.53 -12.87
N VAL A 446 -3.68 -10.62 -11.93
CA VAL A 446 -4.41 -9.35 -11.77
C VAL A 446 -3.43 -8.20 -11.86
N ARG A 447 -3.66 -7.27 -12.78
CA ARG A 447 -2.90 -6.02 -12.88
C ARG A 447 -3.64 -4.89 -12.17
N ILE A 448 -2.99 -4.27 -11.19
CA ILE A 448 -3.50 -3.07 -10.50
C ILE A 448 -2.83 -1.84 -11.12
N LEU A 449 -3.61 -0.95 -11.72
CA LEU A 449 -3.12 0.33 -12.20
C LEU A 449 -3.04 1.32 -11.04
N ASP A 450 -2.02 2.19 -11.06
CA ASP A 450 -1.82 3.20 -10.03
C ASP A 450 -1.87 2.61 -8.59
N PRO A 451 -0.99 1.65 -8.27
CA PRO A 451 -0.98 1.00 -6.95
C PRO A 451 -0.64 1.96 -5.82
N GLN A 452 -0.02 3.11 -6.10
CA GLN A 452 0.33 4.12 -5.10
C GLN A 452 -0.87 4.72 -4.36
N CYS A 453 -2.08 4.62 -4.91
CA CYS A 453 -3.30 5.12 -4.25
C CYS A 453 -3.53 4.49 -2.86
N VAL A 454 -2.91 3.33 -2.54
CA VAL A 454 -2.99 2.70 -1.21
C VAL A 454 -2.29 3.51 -0.12
N ALA A 455 -1.35 4.41 -0.47
CA ALA A 455 -0.64 5.29 0.46
C ALA A 455 -1.59 6.18 1.30
N LYS A 456 -2.82 6.33 0.85
CA LYS A 456 -3.87 7.06 1.57
C LYS A 456 -4.24 6.46 2.92
N THR A 457 -4.15 5.14 3.07
CA THR A 457 -4.58 4.44 4.31
C THR A 457 -3.67 3.30 4.73
N PHE A 458 -2.97 2.66 3.78
CA PHE A 458 -2.11 1.52 4.05
C PHE A 458 -0.92 1.52 3.07
N PRO A 459 0.09 2.38 3.31
CA PRO A 459 1.19 2.58 2.36
C PRO A 459 1.93 1.30 1.94
N ASP A 460 2.14 0.35 2.84
CA ASP A 460 2.85 -0.92 2.64
C ASP A 460 1.89 -2.13 2.45
N TYR A 461 0.69 -1.87 1.90
CA TYR A 461 -0.33 -2.91 1.73
C TYR A 461 0.15 -4.08 0.86
N PHE A 462 0.77 -3.82 -0.28
CA PHE A 462 1.17 -4.87 -1.22
C PHE A 462 2.32 -5.70 -0.67
N GLU A 463 3.31 -5.08 -0.01
CA GLU A 463 4.38 -5.80 0.68
C GLU A 463 3.81 -6.72 1.76
N THR A 464 2.86 -6.19 2.53
CA THR A 464 2.17 -6.96 3.57
C THR A 464 1.39 -8.13 2.96
N LEU A 465 0.65 -7.91 1.87
CA LEU A 465 -0.06 -8.97 1.15
C LEU A 465 0.91 -10.08 0.69
N PHE A 466 2.03 -9.70 0.04
CA PHE A 466 3.00 -10.66 -0.48
C PHE A 466 3.79 -11.37 0.63
N SER A 467 3.94 -10.79 1.82
CA SER A 467 4.55 -11.46 2.95
C SER A 467 3.72 -12.65 3.46
N LEU A 468 2.40 -12.57 3.34
CA LEU A 468 1.44 -13.58 3.79
C LEU A 468 1.04 -14.55 2.69
N ALA A 469 0.89 -14.07 1.46
CA ALA A 469 0.43 -14.87 0.31
C ALA A 469 1.50 -15.80 -0.23
N ARG A 470 1.05 -16.89 -0.88
CA ARG A 470 1.91 -17.84 -1.59
C ARG A 470 1.36 -18.06 -3.00
N ALA A 471 2.27 -18.25 -3.93
CA ALA A 471 1.98 -18.61 -5.32
C ALA A 471 2.80 -19.85 -5.71
N ASP A 472 2.37 -20.55 -6.74
CA ASP A 472 3.23 -21.55 -7.37
C ASP A 472 4.45 -20.84 -7.99
N ALA A 473 5.64 -21.42 -7.80
CA ALA A 473 6.86 -20.81 -8.34
C ALA A 473 6.78 -20.57 -9.87
N ALA A 474 6.04 -21.43 -10.59
CA ALA A 474 5.83 -21.28 -12.03
C ALA A 474 4.99 -20.04 -12.40
N ASP A 475 4.09 -19.60 -11.53
CA ASP A 475 3.22 -18.46 -11.75
C ASP A 475 3.88 -17.11 -11.41
N ILE A 476 4.95 -17.11 -10.59
CA ILE A 476 5.67 -15.88 -10.24
C ILE A 476 6.43 -15.35 -11.47
N PRO A 477 6.22 -14.11 -11.91
CA PRO A 477 6.84 -13.58 -13.10
C PRO A 477 8.36 -13.39 -12.97
N VAL A 478 9.07 -13.62 -14.07
CA VAL A 478 10.52 -13.40 -14.17
C VAL A 478 10.82 -12.54 -15.40
N ILE A 479 11.63 -11.49 -15.21
CA ILE A 479 12.26 -10.76 -16.30
C ILE A 479 13.72 -11.22 -16.36
N ALA A 480 14.10 -11.95 -17.40
CA ALA A 480 15.47 -12.39 -17.59
C ALA A 480 16.24 -11.37 -18.44
N ILE A 481 17.37 -10.88 -17.91
CA ILE A 481 18.24 -9.91 -18.59
C ILE A 481 19.60 -10.57 -18.79
N ASP A 482 19.86 -10.99 -20.00
CA ASP A 482 21.13 -11.61 -20.39
C ASP A 482 21.97 -10.64 -21.24
N GLY A 483 23.27 -10.86 -21.29
CA GLY A 483 24.17 -10.04 -22.12
C GLY A 483 25.64 -10.15 -21.71
N PRO A 484 26.56 -9.59 -22.51
CA PRO A 484 27.99 -9.68 -22.29
C PRO A 484 28.44 -8.90 -21.03
N THR A 485 29.70 -9.13 -20.64
CA THR A 485 30.32 -8.41 -19.52
C THR A 485 30.41 -6.91 -19.81
N ALA A 486 30.21 -6.10 -18.78
CA ALA A 486 30.28 -4.62 -18.83
C ALA A 486 29.26 -3.96 -19.79
N SER A 487 28.20 -4.66 -20.20
CA SER A 487 27.10 -4.09 -20.99
C SER A 487 26.18 -3.15 -20.20
N GLY A 488 26.33 -3.06 -18.86
CA GLY A 488 25.45 -2.27 -18.01
C GLY A 488 24.21 -3.03 -17.51
N LYS A 489 24.11 -4.34 -17.81
CA LYS A 489 22.93 -5.14 -17.45
C LYS A 489 22.61 -5.19 -15.96
N GLY A 490 23.63 -5.27 -15.08
CA GLY A 490 23.42 -5.29 -13.62
C GLY A 490 22.73 -4.02 -13.11
N THR A 491 23.18 -2.83 -13.59
CA THR A 491 22.55 -1.55 -13.26
C THR A 491 21.12 -1.48 -13.82
N LEU A 492 20.94 -1.90 -15.08
CA LEU A 492 19.63 -1.97 -15.72
C LEU A 492 18.68 -2.91 -14.94
N ALA A 493 19.14 -4.12 -14.60
CA ALA A 493 18.36 -5.11 -13.86
C ALA A 493 17.97 -4.62 -12.46
N SER A 494 18.92 -3.99 -11.76
CA SER A 494 18.68 -3.41 -10.43
C SER A 494 17.63 -2.30 -10.48
N GLU A 495 17.71 -1.40 -11.45
CA GLU A 495 16.76 -0.30 -11.59
C GLU A 495 15.37 -0.80 -12.02
N VAL A 496 15.31 -1.76 -12.95
CA VAL A 496 14.03 -2.41 -13.33
C VAL A 496 13.39 -3.12 -12.14
N ALA A 497 14.18 -3.87 -11.36
CA ALA A 497 13.71 -4.55 -10.16
C ALA A 497 13.17 -3.54 -9.15
N HIS A 498 13.92 -2.46 -8.92
CA HIS A 498 13.53 -1.37 -8.02
C HIS A 498 12.20 -0.74 -8.45
N ARG A 499 12.07 -0.34 -9.72
CA ARG A 499 10.83 0.29 -10.23
C ARG A 499 9.62 -0.63 -10.22
N LEU A 500 9.79 -1.95 -10.33
CA LEU A 500 8.69 -2.93 -10.29
C LEU A 500 8.43 -3.49 -8.89
N GLY A 501 9.26 -3.17 -7.89
CA GLY A 501 9.21 -3.81 -6.59
C GLY A 501 9.55 -5.30 -6.62
N TYR A 502 10.26 -5.76 -7.65
CA TYR A 502 10.66 -7.16 -7.83
C TYR A 502 11.97 -7.47 -7.11
N GLY A 503 12.15 -8.75 -6.75
CA GLY A 503 13.44 -9.24 -6.31
C GLY A 503 14.49 -9.15 -7.42
N LEU A 504 15.78 -9.08 -7.05
CA LEU A 504 16.90 -9.11 -7.98
C LEU A 504 17.73 -10.37 -7.74
N LEU A 505 18.03 -11.08 -8.82
CA LEU A 505 19.06 -12.12 -8.86
C LEU A 505 20.24 -11.62 -9.71
N ASP A 506 21.36 -11.29 -9.07
CA ASP A 506 22.67 -11.20 -9.74
C ASP A 506 23.30 -12.59 -9.76
N SER A 507 23.12 -13.33 -10.85
CA SER A 507 23.68 -14.67 -10.95
C SER A 507 25.21 -14.65 -10.98
N GLY A 508 25.83 -13.57 -11.46
CA GLY A 508 27.28 -13.36 -11.43
C GLY A 508 27.82 -13.29 -10.02
N ALA A 509 27.08 -12.70 -9.08
CA ALA A 509 27.47 -12.64 -7.67
C ALA A 509 27.51 -14.03 -7.03
N LEU A 510 26.62 -14.97 -7.41
CA LEU A 510 26.66 -16.36 -6.91
C LEU A 510 27.95 -17.09 -7.33
N TYR A 511 28.37 -16.94 -8.59
CA TYR A 511 29.62 -17.51 -9.07
C TYR A 511 30.85 -16.85 -8.43
N ARG A 512 30.79 -15.56 -8.15
CA ARG A 512 31.86 -14.82 -7.43
C ARG A 512 31.95 -15.26 -5.97
N ALA A 513 30.82 -15.46 -5.30
CA ALA A 513 30.79 -15.98 -3.94
C ALA A 513 31.33 -17.42 -3.87
N THR A 514 30.99 -18.27 -4.87
CA THR A 514 31.60 -19.60 -5.04
C THR A 514 33.11 -19.51 -5.20
N ALA A 515 33.60 -18.58 -6.01
CA ALA A 515 35.02 -18.36 -6.23
C ALA A 515 35.73 -17.95 -4.93
N LEU A 516 35.17 -17.08 -4.12
CA LEU A 516 35.68 -16.69 -2.82
C LEU A 516 35.71 -17.88 -1.84
N ALA A 517 34.63 -18.68 -1.80
CA ALA A 517 34.58 -19.88 -0.97
C ALA A 517 35.68 -20.90 -1.37
N VAL A 518 35.93 -21.08 -2.67
CA VAL A 518 37.01 -21.92 -3.20
C VAL A 518 38.38 -21.41 -2.76
N GLN A 519 38.61 -20.08 -2.85
CA GLN A 519 39.83 -19.44 -2.42
C GLN A 519 40.07 -19.59 -0.92
N GLN A 520 39.03 -19.34 -0.10
CA GLN A 520 39.10 -19.48 1.36
C GLN A 520 39.35 -20.92 1.81
N ALA A 521 38.76 -21.90 1.12
CA ALA A 521 38.94 -23.31 1.43
C ALA A 521 40.25 -23.91 0.85
N GLY A 522 41.02 -23.16 0.05
CA GLY A 522 42.24 -23.65 -0.59
C GLY A 522 42.00 -24.78 -1.62
N VAL A 523 40.79 -24.85 -2.21
CA VAL A 523 40.41 -25.87 -3.20
C VAL A 523 40.91 -25.46 -4.58
N ASP A 524 41.42 -26.46 -5.35
CA ASP A 524 41.80 -26.22 -6.72
C ASP A 524 40.57 -25.86 -7.58
N PRO A 525 40.53 -24.68 -8.24
CA PRO A 525 39.43 -24.29 -9.10
C PRO A 525 39.16 -25.24 -10.27
N SER A 526 40.09 -26.11 -10.62
CA SER A 526 39.94 -27.15 -11.67
C SER A 526 39.26 -28.42 -11.17
N ASP A 527 39.18 -28.65 -9.85
CA ASP A 527 38.44 -29.76 -9.25
C ASP A 527 36.95 -29.49 -9.23
N ALA A 528 36.27 -29.87 -10.33
CA ALA A 528 34.86 -29.65 -10.52
C ALA A 528 33.96 -30.23 -9.41
N ALA A 529 34.38 -31.36 -8.79
CA ALA A 529 33.59 -32.03 -7.76
C ALA A 529 33.70 -31.27 -6.42
N ALA A 530 34.91 -30.95 -5.99
CA ALA A 530 35.11 -30.17 -4.77
C ALA A 530 34.52 -28.76 -4.83
N VAL A 531 34.62 -28.06 -6.00
CA VAL A 531 34.01 -26.76 -6.22
C VAL A 531 32.47 -26.85 -6.19
N ALA A 532 31.88 -27.91 -6.79
CA ALA A 532 30.44 -28.12 -6.77
C ALA A 532 29.89 -28.39 -5.37
N GLU A 533 30.66 -29.12 -4.54
CA GLU A 533 30.30 -29.36 -3.14
C GLU A 533 30.24 -28.03 -2.34
N LEU A 534 31.24 -27.17 -2.50
CA LEU A 534 31.22 -25.82 -1.90
C LEU A 534 30.08 -24.97 -2.39
N ALA A 535 29.81 -24.97 -3.72
CA ALA A 535 28.71 -24.24 -4.31
C ALA A 535 27.35 -24.69 -3.76
N GLY A 536 27.15 -26.00 -3.55
CA GLY A 536 25.91 -26.54 -2.99
C GLY A 536 25.66 -26.23 -1.51
N ARG A 537 26.70 -25.83 -0.78
CA ARG A 537 26.64 -25.45 0.65
C ARG A 537 26.83 -23.94 0.88
N LEU A 538 26.71 -23.13 -0.18
CA LEU A 538 26.99 -21.71 -0.13
C LEU A 538 26.04 -21.00 0.83
N ASP A 539 26.52 -20.53 2.01
CA ASP A 539 25.75 -19.66 2.91
C ASP A 539 26.00 -18.20 2.52
N LEU A 540 25.35 -17.78 1.43
CA LEU A 540 25.38 -16.42 0.93
C LEU A 540 24.06 -15.73 1.21
N ARG A 541 24.13 -14.54 1.82
CA ARG A 541 22.98 -13.68 2.09
C ARG A 541 23.23 -12.29 1.55
N PHE A 542 22.17 -11.68 1.02
CA PHE A 542 22.18 -10.28 0.65
C PHE A 542 21.38 -9.50 1.70
N GLU A 543 22.05 -8.64 2.46
CA GLU A 543 21.47 -7.83 3.54
C GLU A 543 21.61 -6.36 3.18
N ALA A 544 20.55 -5.76 2.73
CA ALA A 544 20.58 -4.41 2.21
C ALA A 544 21.61 -4.28 1.05
N ASP A 545 22.64 -3.44 1.22
CA ASP A 545 23.69 -3.22 0.23
C ASP A 545 24.92 -4.12 0.44
N ARG A 546 24.81 -5.12 1.33
CA ARG A 546 25.93 -6.01 1.71
C ARG A 546 25.66 -7.44 1.25
N ALA A 547 26.73 -8.09 0.82
CA ALA A 547 26.75 -9.52 0.60
C ALA A 547 27.52 -10.19 1.75
N VAL A 548 26.88 -11.13 2.45
CA VAL A 548 27.44 -11.82 3.60
C VAL A 548 27.62 -13.28 3.24
N LEU A 549 28.85 -13.78 3.28
CA LEU A 549 29.22 -15.18 3.02
C LEU A 549 29.72 -15.82 4.31
N ALA A 550 29.01 -16.85 4.77
CA ALA A 550 29.35 -17.57 6.01
C ALA A 550 29.50 -16.65 7.24
N GLY A 551 28.81 -15.52 7.28
CA GLY A 551 28.84 -14.53 8.36
C GLY A 551 29.75 -13.33 8.11
N ASP A 552 30.65 -13.37 7.12
CA ASP A 552 31.57 -12.29 6.78
C ASP A 552 31.01 -11.40 5.67
N ASP A 553 31.19 -10.06 5.79
CA ASP A 553 30.88 -9.13 4.73
C ASP A 553 31.90 -9.24 3.59
N VAL A 554 31.43 -9.73 2.45
CA VAL A 554 32.27 -9.96 1.25
C VAL A 554 31.94 -8.97 0.11
N THR A 555 31.20 -7.92 0.39
CA THR A 555 30.69 -6.98 -0.60
C THR A 555 31.80 -6.43 -1.51
N GLU A 556 32.90 -5.95 -0.95
CA GLU A 556 34.02 -5.44 -1.74
C GLU A 556 34.83 -6.57 -2.39
N ALA A 557 35.01 -7.70 -1.72
CA ALA A 557 35.72 -8.85 -2.26
C ALA A 557 35.04 -9.42 -3.52
N LEU A 558 33.71 -9.42 -3.55
CA LEU A 558 32.92 -9.82 -4.73
C LEU A 558 33.15 -8.90 -5.94
N ARG A 559 33.59 -7.64 -5.72
CA ARG A 559 33.80 -6.65 -6.78
C ARG A 559 35.19 -6.70 -7.41
N LEU A 560 36.13 -7.41 -6.78
CA LEU A 560 37.51 -7.50 -7.27
C LEU A 560 37.60 -8.21 -8.61
N GLU A 561 38.52 -7.78 -9.46
CA GLU A 561 38.73 -8.36 -10.80
C GLU A 561 39.22 -9.80 -10.70
N GLU A 562 40.12 -10.11 -9.77
CA GLU A 562 40.64 -11.48 -9.51
C GLU A 562 39.50 -12.44 -9.15
N THR A 563 38.55 -12.02 -8.30
CA THR A 563 37.33 -12.77 -7.99
C THR A 563 36.49 -13.02 -9.24
N GLY A 564 36.40 -12.02 -10.13
CA GLY A 564 35.69 -12.14 -11.39
C GLY A 564 36.35 -13.12 -12.38
N VAL A 565 37.68 -13.16 -12.42
CA VAL A 565 38.44 -14.12 -13.24
C VAL A 565 38.27 -15.54 -12.70
N LEU A 566 38.37 -15.73 -11.39
CA LEU A 566 38.15 -17.01 -10.75
C LEU A 566 36.70 -17.50 -10.93
N ALA A 567 35.73 -16.63 -10.75
CA ALA A 567 34.31 -16.95 -11.04
C ALA A 567 34.09 -17.42 -12.47
N SER A 568 34.75 -16.81 -13.43
CA SER A 568 34.69 -17.24 -14.83
C SER A 568 35.26 -18.64 -15.04
N ARG A 569 36.33 -19.01 -14.28
CA ARG A 569 36.93 -20.37 -14.34
C ARG A 569 36.00 -21.42 -13.71
N VAL A 570 35.45 -21.19 -12.54
CA VAL A 570 34.57 -22.16 -11.87
C VAL A 570 33.20 -22.30 -12.56
N SER A 571 32.72 -21.25 -13.23
CA SER A 571 31.41 -21.27 -13.92
C SER A 571 31.35 -22.16 -15.16
N VAL A 572 32.48 -22.64 -15.68
CA VAL A 572 32.52 -23.58 -16.84
C VAL A 572 32.16 -25.01 -16.42
N HIS A 573 32.27 -25.35 -15.13
CA HIS A 573 32.00 -26.69 -14.64
C HIS A 573 30.48 -26.97 -14.59
N PRO A 574 29.96 -27.98 -15.33
CA PRO A 574 28.54 -28.33 -15.31
C PRO A 574 28.03 -28.68 -13.90
N ALA A 575 28.85 -29.36 -13.09
CA ALA A 575 28.49 -29.72 -11.72
C ALA A 575 28.28 -28.49 -10.80
N VAL A 576 29.08 -27.44 -10.94
CA VAL A 576 28.93 -26.17 -10.20
C VAL A 576 27.62 -25.47 -10.62
N ARG A 577 27.32 -25.43 -11.91
CA ARG A 577 26.08 -24.85 -12.42
C ARG A 577 24.86 -25.59 -11.89
N GLN A 578 24.90 -26.92 -11.85
CA GLN A 578 23.86 -27.75 -11.27
C GLN A 578 23.68 -27.50 -9.77
N ALA A 579 24.77 -27.36 -9.04
CA ALA A 579 24.74 -27.08 -7.60
C ALA A 579 24.08 -25.71 -7.29
N LEU A 580 24.37 -24.67 -8.08
CA LEU A 580 23.80 -23.32 -7.92
C LEU A 580 22.37 -23.18 -8.46
N HIS A 581 21.91 -24.09 -9.34
CA HIS A 581 20.62 -23.95 -10.01
C HIS A 581 19.45 -23.88 -9.02
N GLY A 582 19.45 -24.73 -7.99
CA GLY A 582 18.42 -24.69 -6.95
C GLY A 582 18.39 -23.36 -6.20
N LEU A 583 19.56 -22.79 -5.90
CA LEU A 583 19.68 -21.49 -5.25
C LEU A 583 19.16 -20.36 -6.17
N GLN A 584 19.50 -20.38 -7.45
CA GLN A 584 18.99 -19.39 -8.41
C GLN A 584 17.46 -19.44 -8.53
N LEU A 585 16.86 -20.63 -8.57
CA LEU A 585 15.40 -20.78 -8.59
C LEU A 585 14.74 -20.27 -7.31
N ALA A 586 15.39 -20.39 -6.15
CA ALA A 586 14.86 -19.93 -4.85
C ALA A 586 14.73 -18.40 -4.74
N PHE A 587 15.37 -17.63 -5.63
CA PHE A 587 15.17 -16.18 -5.72
C PHE A 587 13.81 -15.81 -6.34
N ARG A 588 13.12 -16.74 -7.00
CA ARG A 588 11.81 -16.51 -7.62
C ARG A 588 10.73 -16.42 -6.56
N ARG A 589 10.47 -15.21 -6.08
CA ARG A 589 9.54 -14.89 -4.99
C ARG A 589 8.58 -13.78 -5.41
N LEU A 590 7.45 -13.67 -4.70
CA LEU A 590 6.49 -12.58 -4.89
C LEU A 590 7.13 -11.20 -4.64
N PRO A 591 6.72 -10.16 -5.37
CA PRO A 591 5.75 -10.18 -6.48
C PRO A 591 6.33 -10.66 -7.81
N GLY A 592 7.65 -10.76 -7.97
CA GLY A 592 8.33 -11.15 -9.18
C GLY A 592 9.86 -11.09 -9.04
N LEU A 593 10.57 -11.46 -10.09
CA LEU A 593 12.03 -11.51 -10.12
C LEU A 593 12.57 -10.85 -11.39
N VAL A 594 13.63 -10.03 -11.23
CA VAL A 594 14.52 -9.67 -12.33
C VAL A 594 15.81 -10.47 -12.17
N ALA A 595 16.17 -11.25 -13.17
CA ALA A 595 17.34 -12.13 -13.15
C ALA A 595 18.40 -11.63 -14.14
N ASP A 596 19.53 -11.18 -13.60
CA ASP A 596 20.71 -10.74 -14.36
C ASP A 596 21.70 -11.90 -14.55
N GLY A 597 22.06 -12.16 -15.79
CA GLY A 597 23.06 -13.22 -16.07
C GLY A 597 23.57 -13.27 -17.51
N ARG A 598 23.74 -14.51 -17.98
CA ARG A 598 24.21 -14.81 -19.31
C ARG A 598 23.34 -15.88 -20.01
N ASP A 599 22.58 -16.58 -19.23
CA ASP A 599 21.78 -17.74 -19.61
C ASP A 599 20.49 -17.83 -18.79
N MET A 600 20.06 -16.70 -18.23
CA MET A 600 18.83 -16.62 -17.45
C MET A 600 17.62 -16.97 -18.28
N GLY A 601 17.49 -16.41 -19.48
CA GLY A 601 16.37 -16.65 -20.38
C GLY A 601 16.48 -17.93 -21.21
N THR A 602 17.65 -18.57 -21.27
CA THR A 602 17.87 -19.78 -22.06
C THR A 602 17.95 -21.05 -21.23
N VAL A 603 18.44 -20.99 -19.97
CA VAL A 603 18.72 -22.15 -19.12
C VAL A 603 18.00 -22.07 -17.77
N VAL A 604 18.18 -21.00 -17.02
CA VAL A 604 17.68 -20.93 -15.62
C VAL A 604 16.17 -20.68 -15.59
N PHE A 605 15.69 -19.74 -16.38
CA PHE A 605 14.28 -19.38 -16.50
C PHE A 605 13.81 -19.39 -17.96
N PRO A 606 13.84 -20.55 -18.63
CA PRO A 606 13.46 -20.64 -20.05
C PRO A 606 12.00 -20.28 -20.32
N GLY A 607 11.14 -20.38 -19.29
CA GLY A 607 9.74 -19.94 -19.33
C GLY A 607 9.53 -18.48 -18.87
N ALA A 608 10.60 -17.65 -18.73
CA ALA A 608 10.45 -16.26 -18.34
C ALA A 608 9.54 -15.50 -19.32
N PRO A 609 8.48 -14.83 -18.82
CA PRO A 609 7.56 -14.09 -19.69
C PRO A 609 8.23 -12.93 -20.43
N LEU A 610 9.27 -12.30 -19.91
CA LEU A 610 10.09 -11.34 -20.65
C LEU A 610 11.56 -11.75 -20.58
N LYS A 611 12.17 -11.84 -21.76
CA LYS A 611 13.61 -12.05 -21.91
C LYS A 611 14.18 -10.89 -22.69
N VAL A 612 15.21 -10.28 -22.13
CA VAL A 612 15.94 -9.17 -22.73
C VAL A 612 17.38 -9.62 -22.92
N PHE A 613 17.88 -9.44 -24.11
CA PHE A 613 19.31 -9.63 -24.40
C PHE A 613 19.94 -8.29 -24.66
N LEU A 614 20.73 -7.81 -23.68
CA LEU A 614 21.37 -6.52 -23.75
C LEU A 614 22.67 -6.63 -24.56
N THR A 615 22.80 -5.78 -25.58
CA THR A 615 24.02 -5.65 -26.37
C THR A 615 24.64 -4.26 -26.17
N ALA A 616 25.96 -4.18 -26.32
CA ALA A 616 26.71 -2.93 -26.46
C ALA A 616 28.02 -3.21 -27.18
N GLY A 617 28.46 -2.29 -28.00
CA GLY A 617 29.76 -2.37 -28.67
C GLY A 617 30.90 -2.61 -27.66
N VAL A 618 31.89 -3.44 -28.04
CA VAL A 618 32.97 -3.80 -27.10
C VAL A 618 33.82 -2.56 -26.73
N GLU A 619 33.95 -1.61 -27.62
CA GLU A 619 34.64 -0.35 -27.38
C GLU A 619 33.92 0.52 -26.36
N GLN A 620 32.60 0.63 -26.45
CA GLN A 620 31.77 1.34 -25.47
C GLN A 620 31.82 0.67 -24.09
N ARG A 621 31.82 -0.67 -24.06
CA ARG A 621 31.93 -1.43 -22.81
C ARG A 621 33.30 -1.22 -22.15
N ALA A 622 34.38 -1.20 -22.94
CA ALA A 622 35.73 -0.89 -22.46
C ALA A 622 35.79 0.53 -21.90
N ALA A 623 35.25 1.52 -22.61
CA ALA A 623 35.19 2.89 -22.13
C ALA A 623 34.39 3.06 -20.83
N ARG A 624 33.20 2.42 -20.71
CA ARG A 624 32.42 2.42 -19.49
C ARG A 624 33.20 1.82 -18.31
N ARG A 625 33.87 0.66 -18.53
CA ARG A 625 34.66 0.00 -17.50
C ARG A 625 35.88 0.81 -17.09
N HIS A 626 36.56 1.44 -18.05
CA HIS A 626 37.66 2.33 -17.78
C HIS A 626 37.23 3.51 -16.89
N ASN A 627 36.15 4.20 -17.26
CA ASN A 627 35.63 5.32 -16.47
C ASN A 627 35.22 4.89 -15.07
N GLN A 628 34.63 3.70 -14.92
CA GLN A 628 34.27 3.14 -13.63
C GLN A 628 35.48 2.85 -12.73
N LEU A 629 36.59 2.35 -13.29
CA LEU A 629 37.81 2.11 -12.53
C LEU A 629 38.48 3.42 -12.13
N ILE A 630 38.62 4.36 -13.07
CA ILE A 630 39.20 5.70 -12.82
C ILE A 630 38.41 6.46 -11.74
N SER A 631 37.08 6.44 -11.76
CA SER A 631 36.25 7.10 -10.74
C SER A 631 36.45 6.51 -9.33
N ARG A 632 36.97 5.29 -9.23
CA ARG A 632 37.34 4.62 -7.96
C ARG A 632 38.82 4.79 -7.60
N GLY A 633 39.57 5.59 -8.37
CA GLY A 633 40.99 5.78 -8.14
C GLY A 633 41.88 4.59 -8.55
N ILE A 634 41.35 3.64 -9.34
CA ILE A 634 42.08 2.46 -9.81
C ILE A 634 42.63 2.75 -11.18
N PRO A 635 43.96 2.75 -11.38
CA PRO A 635 44.58 2.93 -12.69
C PRO A 635 44.14 1.80 -13.64
N ALA A 636 43.72 2.18 -14.84
CA ALA A 636 43.30 1.20 -15.85
C ALA A 636 43.78 1.62 -17.24
N ASN A 637 44.18 0.64 -18.07
CA ASN A 637 44.52 0.82 -19.48
C ASN A 637 43.35 0.34 -20.35
N ILE A 638 42.86 1.23 -21.25
CA ILE A 638 41.69 0.94 -22.08
C ILE A 638 41.95 -0.19 -23.08
N ASP A 639 43.16 -0.29 -23.65
CA ASP A 639 43.51 -1.33 -24.61
C ASP A 639 43.58 -2.70 -23.96
N SER A 640 44.09 -2.79 -22.72
CA SER A 640 44.09 -4.02 -21.92
C SER A 640 42.66 -4.45 -21.60
N LEU A 641 41.82 -3.51 -21.15
CA LEU A 641 40.40 -3.77 -20.87
C LEU A 641 39.63 -4.26 -22.11
N LEU A 642 39.95 -3.68 -23.28
CA LEU A 642 39.37 -4.08 -24.54
C LEU A 642 39.75 -5.52 -24.92
N ALA A 643 41.02 -5.87 -24.79
CA ALA A 643 41.51 -7.23 -25.03
C ALA A 643 40.88 -8.24 -24.09
N ASP A 644 40.80 -7.92 -22.77
CA ASP A 644 40.20 -8.78 -21.76
C ASP A 644 38.69 -9.02 -22.02
N LEU A 645 37.98 -7.98 -22.40
CA LEU A 645 36.55 -8.08 -22.73
C LEU A 645 36.31 -8.95 -23.96
N ARG A 646 37.13 -8.82 -25.01
CA ARG A 646 37.05 -9.66 -26.21
C ARG A 646 37.32 -11.14 -25.89
N ALA A 647 38.37 -11.42 -25.13
CA ALA A 647 38.71 -12.77 -24.71
C ALA A 647 37.62 -13.38 -23.81
N ARG A 648 36.95 -12.58 -23.01
CA ARG A 648 35.86 -13.03 -22.16
C ARG A 648 34.58 -13.32 -22.95
N ASP A 649 34.22 -12.43 -23.90
CA ASP A 649 33.08 -12.64 -24.78
C ASP A 649 33.24 -13.91 -25.62
N GLU A 650 34.44 -14.14 -26.15
CA GLU A 650 34.77 -15.36 -26.90
C GLU A 650 34.58 -16.63 -26.04
N ARG A 651 35.07 -16.61 -24.81
CA ARG A 651 34.86 -17.73 -23.85
C ARG A 651 33.38 -17.93 -23.54
N ASP A 652 32.64 -16.84 -23.22
CA ASP A 652 31.22 -16.90 -22.86
C ASP A 652 30.35 -17.40 -24.04
N THR A 653 30.71 -17.02 -25.26
CA THR A 653 29.97 -17.42 -26.48
C THR A 653 30.27 -18.86 -26.89
N ASN A 654 31.54 -19.31 -26.78
CA ASN A 654 31.98 -20.60 -27.27
C ASN A 654 31.95 -21.73 -26.23
N ARG A 655 31.51 -21.48 -25.02
CA ARG A 655 31.42 -22.54 -23.99
C ARG A 655 30.39 -23.60 -24.38
N ALA A 656 30.73 -24.86 -24.13
CA ALA A 656 29.91 -26.01 -24.50
C ALA A 656 28.57 -26.08 -23.75
N VAL A 657 28.52 -25.56 -22.52
CA VAL A 657 27.32 -25.56 -21.67
C VAL A 657 26.84 -24.11 -21.46
N ALA A 658 25.58 -23.84 -21.75
CA ALA A 658 24.94 -22.55 -21.59
C ALA A 658 25.71 -21.37 -22.25
N PRO A 659 25.95 -21.42 -23.58
CA PRO A 659 26.64 -20.34 -24.27
C PRO A 659 25.88 -19.02 -24.18
N LEU A 660 26.63 -17.92 -24.19
CA LEU A 660 26.03 -16.57 -24.23
C LEU A 660 25.39 -16.35 -25.61
N LYS A 661 24.08 -16.50 -25.66
CA LYS A 661 23.27 -16.26 -26.86
C LYS A 661 21.87 -15.77 -26.46
N PRO A 662 21.24 -14.92 -27.29
CA PRO A 662 19.86 -14.55 -27.05
C PRO A 662 18.94 -15.77 -27.10
N ALA A 663 17.92 -15.80 -26.24
CA ALA A 663 16.81 -16.72 -26.40
C ALA A 663 16.03 -16.38 -27.68
N GLN A 664 15.35 -17.35 -28.27
CA GLN A 664 14.64 -17.16 -29.54
C GLN A 664 13.56 -16.08 -29.44
N ASP A 665 12.94 -15.92 -28.26
CA ASP A 665 11.89 -14.97 -27.95
C ASP A 665 12.42 -13.74 -27.19
N ALA A 666 13.74 -13.52 -27.16
CA ALA A 666 14.32 -12.38 -26.47
C ALA A 666 14.18 -11.08 -27.26
N VAL A 667 13.87 -10.00 -26.53
CA VAL A 667 13.98 -8.63 -27.03
C VAL A 667 15.46 -8.26 -27.06
N LEU A 668 15.98 -7.91 -28.23
CA LEU A 668 17.35 -7.41 -28.39
C LEU A 668 17.36 -5.91 -28.07
N LEU A 669 18.13 -5.52 -27.07
CA LEU A 669 18.27 -4.12 -26.66
C LEU A 669 19.74 -3.69 -26.81
N ASP A 670 20.01 -2.82 -27.78
CA ASP A 670 21.33 -2.20 -27.92
C ASP A 670 21.37 -0.89 -27.11
N ASN A 671 22.13 -0.92 -26.01
CA ASN A 671 22.28 0.24 -25.15
C ASN A 671 23.59 1.04 -25.40
N SER A 672 24.22 0.86 -26.55
CA SER A 672 25.48 1.57 -26.88
C SER A 672 25.35 3.07 -26.77
N GLY A 673 24.24 3.66 -27.22
CA GLY A 673 23.92 5.06 -27.17
C GLY A 673 22.86 5.50 -26.16
N MET A 674 22.36 4.58 -25.32
CA MET A 674 21.27 4.84 -24.37
C MET A 674 21.79 5.25 -23.00
N THR A 675 21.04 6.10 -22.32
CA THR A 675 21.14 6.31 -20.89
C THR A 675 20.56 5.12 -20.13
N ILE A 676 20.81 5.02 -18.83
CA ILE A 676 20.25 3.96 -17.99
C ILE A 676 18.71 4.07 -17.99
N ASP A 677 18.19 5.28 -17.83
CA ASP A 677 16.73 5.51 -17.77
C ASP A 677 16.04 5.12 -19.08
N GLU A 678 16.58 5.49 -20.25
CA GLU A 678 16.03 5.06 -21.54
C GLU A 678 16.03 3.53 -21.69
N GLY A 679 17.07 2.86 -21.21
CA GLY A 679 17.13 1.39 -21.21
C GLY A 679 16.09 0.77 -20.27
N VAL A 680 15.90 1.35 -19.08
CA VAL A 680 14.88 0.93 -18.12
C VAL A 680 13.48 1.11 -18.68
N ASP A 681 13.20 2.28 -19.25
CA ASP A 681 11.90 2.59 -19.86
C ASP A 681 11.57 1.62 -20.99
N ALA A 682 12.56 1.27 -21.85
CA ALA A 682 12.36 0.28 -22.90
C ALA A 682 11.99 -1.10 -22.36
N VAL A 683 12.62 -1.56 -21.24
CA VAL A 683 12.27 -2.83 -20.61
C VAL A 683 10.88 -2.76 -19.97
N LEU A 684 10.55 -1.66 -19.28
CA LEU A 684 9.24 -1.46 -18.65
C LEU A 684 8.10 -1.38 -19.68
N GLU A 685 8.34 -0.72 -20.83
CA GLU A 685 7.39 -0.72 -21.94
C GLU A 685 7.18 -2.12 -22.53
N ALA A 686 8.26 -2.87 -22.74
CA ALA A 686 8.17 -4.26 -23.21
C ALA A 686 7.40 -5.13 -22.20
N TRP A 687 7.58 -4.88 -20.91
CA TRP A 687 6.82 -5.54 -19.83
C TRP A 687 5.34 -5.15 -19.85
N ALA A 688 5.03 -3.86 -19.96
CA ALA A 688 3.67 -3.34 -19.98
C ALA A 688 2.84 -3.85 -21.17
N LYS A 689 3.47 -4.01 -22.35
CA LYS A 689 2.82 -4.51 -23.57
C LYS A 689 2.45 -5.99 -23.50
N ARG A 690 2.99 -6.75 -22.55
CA ARG A 690 2.61 -8.15 -22.36
C ARG A 690 1.18 -8.21 -21.84
N ARG A 691 0.32 -8.92 -22.56
CA ARG A 691 -1.06 -9.21 -22.12
C ARG A 691 -0.99 -10.13 -20.90
N ILE A 692 -1.61 -9.69 -19.82
CA ILE A 692 -1.84 -10.51 -18.64
C ILE A 692 -2.87 -11.59 -18.95
#